data_3d3abd3611a20fc71bf4f48308dcfcb9
#
_entry.id   3d3abd3611a20fc71bf4f48308dcfcb9
#
_cell.length_a   1.000
_cell.length_b   1.000
_cell.length_c   1.000
_cell.angle_alpha   90.00
_cell.angle_beta   90.00
_cell.angle_gamma   90.00
#
_symmetry.space_group_name_H-M   'P 1'
#
loop_
_entity.id
_entity.type
_entity.pdbx_description
1 polymer ?
#
loop_
_entity_poly.entity_id
_entity_poly.type
_entity_poly.pdbx_seq_one_letter_code
_entity_poly.pdbx_strand_id
1 'polypeptide(L)'
;GGLYASGMSAGELERLVGSLDWAAALSDEADRNDLSFRRKQDDSLAPIDLELGMRGTELVLPKGAIQGHKLDLLLRELTLNVSHIHDFDKLPIPFRAIASDIERAEMWVMEKGDLAQSIRASMSVPGILAPVRIDGRLLVDGGLVGNLAVNVMQAMNVDIIIAVNVEFPLYEPDELDSALTIAEQMLTILIRKETLRQIERLGEQDILIHPELGTFASTNFDDILDTIDPGEAAAHAEEAKLGALSVDEATWQAYLAHRTRPVAPATQLAFVRVTHDGELAPEVLASKINVEAGDPIDHTLLAHNADRLFGLGLYEKVSYELLEEAGGTGVEFHARSKSWGPNFLQFGLSLEDDFEGSTGVNLEARMTRAGINRLGAEWRNDLRVGTDVRLFSEFYQPLSFDSRLFVAPHITLEQSNINAFLANSTIARLRLSEAEAGVDFGRELGRVGEFRVGVFRGLGEARVKVGDPAIPNRDFQSGGAFARLRIDTVDNPRFPRRGLYGDVKWLLSRPGFGSDLDFDTIEGEVTQTWSRGKNSLALGLNYATTLESEDAFQDYFPLGGFLRMSGLERGEIAGPHAALAKLVYYRRVGNKTGITDTPIYLGLSAEAGNVWRTRSEMSFDSMIVNGSLFAGFDTFLGPVYIAAGFSEHGQSNFYLFIGAPPR
;
A
#
# COMPACT_ATOMS: atom_id res chain seq x y z
N GLY A 1 23.34 -11.05 -13.15
CA GLY A 1 24.72 -11.49 -12.82
C GLY A 1 24.77 -12.23 -11.50
N GLY A 2 24.40 -11.62 -10.36
CA GLY A 2 24.52 -12.24 -9.03
C GLY A 2 23.76 -13.55 -8.87
N LEU A 3 22.53 -13.65 -9.38
CA LEU A 3 21.75 -14.89 -9.35
C LEU A 3 22.39 -15.99 -10.23
N TYR A 4 22.96 -15.62 -11.36
CA TYR A 4 23.72 -16.55 -12.19
C TYR A 4 25.00 -17.02 -11.47
N ALA A 5 25.69 -16.11 -10.81
CA ALA A 5 26.89 -16.42 -10.01
C ALA A 5 26.59 -17.32 -8.80
N SER A 6 25.37 -17.28 -8.25
CA SER A 6 24.94 -18.20 -7.19
C SER A 6 24.66 -19.63 -7.66
N GLY A 7 24.87 -19.94 -8.97
CA GLY A 7 24.70 -21.26 -9.57
C GLY A 7 23.37 -21.46 -10.31
N MET A 8 22.53 -20.43 -10.43
CA MET A 8 21.29 -20.50 -11.21
C MET A 8 21.61 -20.57 -12.71
N SER A 9 21.01 -21.48 -13.45
CA SER A 9 21.17 -21.59 -14.91
C SER A 9 20.40 -20.51 -15.66
N ALA A 10 20.77 -20.25 -16.93
CA ALA A 10 20.05 -19.29 -17.79
C ALA A 10 18.57 -19.64 -17.93
N GLY A 11 18.23 -20.92 -18.16
CA GLY A 11 16.83 -21.35 -18.28
C GLY A 11 16.05 -21.30 -16.96
N GLU A 12 16.71 -21.36 -15.78
CA GLU A 12 16.06 -21.09 -14.49
C GLU A 12 15.78 -19.61 -14.32
N LEU A 13 16.72 -18.74 -14.72
CA LEU A 13 16.54 -17.28 -14.71
C LEU A 13 15.40 -16.84 -15.63
N GLU A 14 15.33 -17.38 -16.85
CA GLU A 14 14.25 -17.11 -17.81
C GLU A 14 12.87 -17.45 -17.19
N ARG A 15 12.72 -18.67 -16.66
CA ARG A 15 11.48 -19.09 -15.99
C ARG A 15 11.14 -18.21 -14.79
N LEU A 16 12.15 -17.89 -13.97
CA LEU A 16 11.97 -17.02 -12.82
C LEU A 16 11.45 -15.64 -13.24
N VAL A 17 12.18 -14.98 -14.13
CA VAL A 17 11.87 -13.62 -14.60
C VAL A 17 10.48 -13.55 -15.24
N GLY A 18 10.11 -14.58 -16.03
CA GLY A 18 8.80 -14.67 -16.67
C GLY A 18 7.65 -15.04 -15.72
N SER A 19 7.94 -15.57 -14.53
CA SER A 19 6.93 -15.95 -13.54
C SER A 19 6.73 -14.91 -12.43
N LEU A 20 7.63 -13.92 -12.30
CA LEU A 20 7.56 -12.90 -11.26
C LEU A 20 6.41 -11.91 -11.53
N ASP A 21 5.65 -11.61 -10.49
CA ASP A 21 4.78 -10.43 -10.46
C ASP A 21 5.64 -9.20 -10.11
N TRP A 22 6.16 -8.54 -11.15
CA TRP A 22 7.05 -7.39 -11.00
C TRP A 22 6.38 -6.21 -10.30
N ALA A 23 5.08 -6.01 -10.54
CA ALA A 23 4.33 -4.95 -9.87
C ALA A 23 4.27 -5.20 -8.35
N ALA A 24 4.07 -6.45 -7.93
CA ALA A 24 4.12 -6.83 -6.52
C ALA A 24 5.53 -6.74 -5.94
N ALA A 25 6.56 -7.19 -6.69
CA ALA A 25 7.96 -7.17 -6.25
C ALA A 25 8.52 -5.74 -6.08
N LEU A 26 8.03 -4.79 -6.87
CA LEU A 26 8.42 -3.37 -6.82
C LEU A 26 7.45 -2.51 -5.99
N SER A 27 6.41 -3.10 -5.41
CA SER A 27 5.53 -2.43 -4.47
C SER A 27 6.19 -2.28 -3.09
N ASP A 28 6.00 -1.11 -2.46
CA ASP A 28 6.37 -0.88 -1.06
C ASP A 28 5.20 -1.09 -0.09
N GLU A 29 4.13 -1.70 -0.56
CA GLU A 29 2.96 -1.97 0.24
C GLU A 29 3.05 -3.36 0.88
N ALA A 30 2.86 -3.43 2.19
CA ALA A 30 2.58 -4.70 2.83
C ALA A 30 1.25 -5.25 2.30
N ASP A 31 1.15 -6.58 2.20
CA ASP A 31 -0.16 -7.17 1.95
C ASP A 31 -1.14 -6.67 3.00
N ARG A 32 -2.33 -6.20 2.57
CA ARG A 32 -3.28 -5.57 3.48
C ARG A 32 -3.66 -6.47 4.68
N ASN A 33 -3.61 -7.79 4.50
CA ASN A 33 -3.80 -8.75 5.58
C ASN A 33 -2.66 -8.74 6.62
N ASP A 34 -1.49 -8.22 6.27
CA ASP A 34 -0.32 -8.07 7.14
C ASP A 34 -0.26 -6.70 7.80
N LEU A 35 -1.04 -5.73 7.36
CA LEU A 35 -1.18 -4.45 8.05
C LEU A 35 -1.79 -4.62 9.44
N SER A 36 -1.31 -3.85 10.42
CA SER A 36 -2.01 -3.70 11.69
C SER A 36 -3.41 -3.13 11.45
N PHE A 37 -4.39 -3.47 12.30
CA PHE A 37 -5.74 -2.94 12.11
C PHE A 37 -5.76 -1.41 12.14
N ARG A 38 -4.88 -0.79 12.92
CA ARG A 38 -4.69 0.65 12.99
C ARG A 38 -4.30 1.24 11.62
N ARG A 39 -3.40 0.59 10.88
CA ARG A 39 -3.00 1.03 9.52
C ARG A 39 -4.12 0.84 8.49
N LYS A 40 -4.92 -0.22 8.60
CA LYS A 40 -6.09 -0.40 7.73
C LYS A 40 -7.12 0.72 7.84
N GLN A 41 -7.20 1.38 9.00
CA GLN A 41 -8.07 2.55 9.18
C GLN A 41 -7.56 3.80 8.43
N ASP A 42 -6.27 3.85 8.07
CA ASP A 42 -5.71 4.97 7.34
C ASP A 42 -6.22 5.02 5.89
N ASP A 43 -6.42 3.87 5.26
CA ASP A 43 -6.86 3.74 3.86
C ASP A 43 -8.22 4.41 3.56
N SER A 44 -9.09 4.52 4.56
CA SER A 44 -10.44 5.06 4.37
C SER A 44 -10.52 6.58 4.30
N LEU A 45 -9.51 7.29 4.84
CA LEU A 45 -9.51 8.74 4.95
C LEU A 45 -8.50 9.41 4.01
N ALA A 46 -7.47 8.68 3.59
CA ALA A 46 -6.43 9.23 2.72
C ALA A 46 -6.26 8.35 1.47
N PRO A 47 -7.17 8.46 0.48
CA PRO A 47 -7.12 7.65 -0.73
C PRO A 47 -5.95 7.99 -1.66
N ILE A 48 -5.21 9.07 -1.40
CA ILE A 48 -4.01 9.43 -2.17
C ILE A 48 -2.82 8.64 -1.64
N ASP A 49 -2.16 7.87 -2.51
CA ASP A 49 -1.00 7.02 -2.16
C ASP A 49 0.29 7.85 -2.03
N LEU A 50 0.22 8.93 -1.26
CA LEU A 50 1.36 9.78 -0.98
C LEU A 50 1.47 10.05 0.51
N GLU A 51 2.47 9.47 1.14
CA GLU A 51 2.82 9.78 2.53
C GLU A 51 4.06 10.67 2.56
N LEU A 52 3.91 11.85 3.13
CA LEU A 52 5.01 12.79 3.36
C LEU A 52 5.42 12.76 4.82
N GLY A 53 6.67 13.14 5.07
CA GLY A 53 7.14 13.45 6.42
C GLY A 53 7.02 14.93 6.72
N MET A 54 7.00 15.25 8.02
CA MET A 54 7.07 16.62 8.50
C MET A 54 8.12 16.74 9.60
N ARG A 55 9.13 17.61 9.40
CA ARG A 55 10.17 17.91 10.38
C ARG A 55 10.13 19.39 10.72
N GLY A 56 9.51 19.71 11.87
CA GLY A 56 9.14 21.09 12.17
C GLY A 56 8.08 21.58 11.19
N THR A 57 8.42 22.55 10.35
CA THR A 57 7.56 23.09 9.27
C THR A 57 7.99 22.63 7.87
N GLU A 58 9.07 21.84 7.77
CA GLU A 58 9.58 21.36 6.49
C GLU A 58 8.93 20.03 6.11
N LEU A 59 8.50 19.93 4.85
CA LEU A 59 8.04 18.68 4.25
C LEU A 59 9.26 17.85 3.83
N VAL A 60 9.25 16.57 4.19
CA VAL A 60 10.32 15.61 3.87
C VAL A 60 9.75 14.53 2.97
N LEU A 61 10.38 14.33 1.83
CA LEU A 61 10.02 13.28 0.88
C LEU A 61 10.79 11.98 1.17
N PRO A 62 10.24 10.82 0.85
CA PRO A 62 11.01 9.58 0.74
C PRO A 62 12.19 9.74 -0.22
N LYS A 63 13.27 8.96 -0.01
CA LYS A 63 14.51 9.06 -0.79
C LYS A 63 14.44 8.43 -2.18
N GLY A 64 13.39 7.74 -2.50
CA GLY A 64 13.09 7.13 -3.79
C GLY A 64 11.59 6.94 -3.93
N ALA A 65 11.10 6.81 -5.16
CA ALA A 65 9.70 6.49 -5.41
C ALA A 65 9.34 5.12 -4.81
N ILE A 66 10.29 4.18 -4.86
CA ILE A 66 10.18 2.81 -4.33
C ILE A 66 11.30 2.59 -3.30
N GLN A 67 10.97 2.22 -2.05
CA GLN A 67 11.94 1.90 -1.01
C GLN A 67 12.55 0.50 -1.23
N GLY A 68 11.79 -0.39 -1.87
CA GLY A 68 12.22 -1.73 -2.30
C GLY A 68 12.24 -2.77 -1.19
N HIS A 69 11.31 -2.69 -0.25
CA HIS A 69 11.15 -3.69 0.80
C HIS A 69 10.87 -5.09 0.25
N LYS A 70 9.86 -5.22 -0.63
CA LYS A 70 9.51 -6.51 -1.25
C LYS A 70 10.60 -7.05 -2.16
N LEU A 71 11.27 -6.16 -2.90
CA LEU A 71 12.40 -6.53 -3.74
C LEU A 71 13.57 -7.08 -2.93
N ASP A 72 13.86 -6.49 -1.76
CA ASP A 72 14.89 -7.00 -0.85
C ASP A 72 14.55 -8.40 -0.34
N LEU A 73 13.30 -8.64 0.07
CA LEU A 73 12.86 -9.97 0.50
C LEU A 73 12.93 -10.99 -0.62
N LEU A 74 12.53 -10.63 -1.84
CA LEU A 74 12.66 -11.49 -3.03
C LEU A 74 14.13 -11.85 -3.32
N LEU A 75 15.04 -10.87 -3.31
CA LEU A 75 16.46 -11.12 -3.53
C LEU A 75 17.06 -12.02 -2.46
N ARG A 76 16.65 -11.88 -1.20
CA ARG A 76 17.04 -12.78 -0.10
C ARG A 76 16.55 -14.20 -0.31
N GLU A 77 15.32 -14.36 -0.78
CA GLU A 77 14.78 -15.67 -1.18
C GLU A 77 15.64 -16.33 -2.24
N LEU A 78 15.91 -15.59 -3.31
CA LEU A 78 16.63 -16.12 -4.46
C LEU A 78 18.10 -16.45 -4.17
N THR A 79 18.69 -15.81 -3.16
CA THR A 79 20.10 -16.00 -2.77
C THR A 79 20.28 -16.81 -1.49
N LEU A 80 19.20 -17.33 -0.89
CA LEU A 80 19.22 -18.04 0.39
C LEU A 80 20.24 -19.21 0.41
N ASN A 81 20.33 -19.96 -0.68
CA ASN A 81 21.25 -21.11 -0.79
C ASN A 81 22.72 -20.74 -0.65
N VAL A 82 23.08 -19.49 -0.91
CA VAL A 82 24.45 -18.97 -0.82
C VAL A 82 24.58 -17.89 0.26
N SER A 83 23.57 -17.68 1.09
CA SER A 83 23.57 -16.65 2.14
C SER A 83 24.71 -16.77 3.15
N HIS A 84 25.22 -18.00 3.35
CA HIS A 84 26.38 -18.31 4.19
C HIS A 84 27.73 -17.99 3.51
N ILE A 85 27.76 -17.68 2.22
CA ILE A 85 28.98 -17.36 1.45
C ILE A 85 29.13 -15.83 1.41
N HIS A 86 29.96 -15.32 2.31
CA HIS A 86 30.24 -13.89 2.40
C HIS A 86 31.39 -13.39 1.51
N ASP A 87 32.21 -14.29 0.99
CA ASP A 87 33.31 -14.03 0.06
C ASP A 87 32.86 -14.41 -1.35
N PHE A 88 32.63 -13.42 -2.22
CA PHE A 88 32.05 -13.67 -3.55
C PHE A 88 33.00 -14.40 -4.51
N ASP A 89 34.29 -14.55 -4.18
CA ASP A 89 35.20 -15.42 -4.91
C ASP A 89 34.92 -16.92 -4.65
N LYS A 90 34.17 -17.23 -3.59
CA LYS A 90 33.75 -18.60 -3.23
C LYS A 90 32.35 -18.97 -3.72
N LEU A 91 31.66 -18.07 -4.40
CA LEU A 91 30.44 -18.44 -5.10
C LEU A 91 30.71 -19.45 -6.22
N PRO A 92 29.70 -20.19 -6.69
CA PRO A 92 29.85 -21.10 -7.83
C PRO A 92 30.51 -20.46 -9.06
N ILE A 93 30.33 -19.14 -9.25
CA ILE A 93 31.11 -18.31 -10.18
C ILE A 93 31.57 -17.08 -9.38
N PRO A 94 32.90 -16.77 -9.34
CA PRO A 94 33.37 -15.53 -8.72
C PRO A 94 32.64 -14.31 -9.22
N PHE A 95 32.22 -13.41 -8.31
CA PHE A 95 31.31 -12.32 -8.64
C PHE A 95 31.77 -10.98 -8.05
N ARG A 96 31.48 -9.92 -8.78
CA ARG A 96 31.60 -8.53 -8.31
C ARG A 96 30.29 -7.79 -8.60
N ALA A 97 29.73 -7.12 -7.61
CA ALA A 97 28.66 -6.16 -7.83
C ALA A 97 29.23 -4.75 -7.80
N ILE A 98 28.74 -3.89 -8.69
CA ILE A 98 29.22 -2.51 -8.82
C ILE A 98 28.13 -1.57 -8.34
N ALA A 99 28.49 -0.60 -7.52
CA ALA A 99 27.61 0.47 -7.10
C ALA A 99 28.33 1.83 -7.15
N SER A 100 27.56 2.90 -7.20
CA SER A 100 28.05 4.28 -7.11
C SER A 100 27.89 4.79 -5.68
N ASP A 101 28.99 5.16 -5.01
CA ASP A 101 28.95 5.88 -3.73
C ASP A 101 28.66 7.35 -4.02
N ILE A 102 27.39 7.76 -3.78
CA ILE A 102 26.96 9.15 -4.10
C ILE A 102 27.45 10.20 -3.09
N GLU A 103 27.96 9.77 -1.93
CA GLU A 103 28.56 10.69 -0.94
C GLU A 103 30.00 11.02 -1.31
N ARG A 104 30.70 10.14 -2.07
CA ARG A 104 32.12 10.28 -2.45
C ARG A 104 32.37 10.43 -3.95
N ALA A 105 31.32 10.22 -4.76
CA ALA A 105 31.39 10.17 -6.22
C ALA A 105 32.40 9.13 -6.73
N GLU A 106 32.43 7.95 -6.11
CA GLU A 106 33.37 6.87 -6.40
C GLU A 106 32.63 5.58 -6.76
N MET A 107 33.32 4.75 -7.57
CA MET A 107 32.91 3.37 -7.81
C MET A 107 33.17 2.54 -6.54
N TRP A 108 32.16 1.78 -6.12
CA TRP A 108 32.28 0.80 -5.06
C TRP A 108 32.14 -0.61 -5.63
N VAL A 109 33.21 -1.39 -5.57
CA VAL A 109 33.21 -2.80 -6.00
C VAL A 109 32.97 -3.68 -4.78
N MET A 110 31.82 -4.36 -4.78
CA MET A 110 31.42 -5.29 -3.72
C MET A 110 31.90 -6.70 -4.08
N GLU A 111 32.86 -7.21 -3.32
CA GLU A 111 33.48 -8.53 -3.48
C GLU A 111 33.16 -9.46 -2.31
N LYS A 112 32.51 -8.93 -1.28
CA LYS A 112 32.14 -9.64 -0.06
C LYS A 112 30.93 -9.03 0.61
N GLY A 113 30.32 -9.76 1.55
CA GLY A 113 29.16 -9.35 2.33
C GLY A 113 27.90 -10.13 1.99
N ASP A 114 26.76 -9.51 2.11
CA ASP A 114 25.46 -10.09 1.76
C ASP A 114 25.20 -9.93 0.25
N LEU A 115 25.01 -11.04 -0.46
CA LEU A 115 24.83 -11.03 -1.92
C LEU A 115 23.51 -10.35 -2.32
N ALA A 116 22.40 -10.60 -1.59
CA ALA A 116 21.11 -9.96 -1.87
C ALA A 116 21.21 -8.43 -1.76
N GLN A 117 21.85 -7.94 -0.69
CA GLN A 117 22.04 -6.52 -0.45
C GLN A 117 22.96 -5.89 -1.50
N SER A 118 23.99 -6.61 -1.95
CA SER A 118 24.91 -6.14 -2.99
C SER A 118 24.21 -6.04 -4.36
N ILE A 119 23.37 -7.02 -4.71
CA ILE A 119 22.55 -6.96 -5.93
C ILE A 119 21.58 -5.79 -5.82
N ARG A 120 20.90 -5.63 -4.67
CA ARG A 120 19.95 -4.54 -4.43
C ARG A 120 20.59 -3.15 -4.55
N ALA A 121 21.81 -2.97 -4.04
CA ALA A 121 22.56 -1.72 -4.19
C ALA A 121 22.92 -1.44 -5.64
N SER A 122 23.41 -2.47 -6.35
CA SER A 122 23.84 -2.36 -7.76
C SER A 122 22.71 -2.02 -8.73
N MET A 123 21.45 -2.30 -8.37
CA MET A 123 20.26 -2.00 -9.19
C MET A 123 19.44 -0.82 -8.68
N SER A 124 19.97 -0.04 -7.74
CA SER A 124 19.27 1.12 -7.14
C SER A 124 19.29 2.34 -8.07
N VAL A 125 18.50 2.32 -9.14
CA VAL A 125 18.41 3.44 -10.10
C VAL A 125 17.94 4.70 -9.38
N PRO A 126 18.72 5.80 -9.42
CA PRO A 126 18.38 7.05 -8.74
C PRO A 126 17.03 7.60 -9.16
N GLY A 127 16.24 8.07 -8.17
CA GLY A 127 14.89 8.58 -8.38
C GLY A 127 13.80 7.49 -8.37
N ILE A 128 14.08 6.28 -8.86
CA ILE A 128 13.15 5.15 -8.87
C ILE A 128 13.29 4.35 -7.57
N LEU A 129 14.45 3.74 -7.34
CA LEU A 129 14.72 2.94 -6.16
C LEU A 129 15.51 3.72 -5.12
N ALA A 130 15.13 3.59 -3.85
CA ALA A 130 15.85 4.23 -2.75
C ALA A 130 17.30 3.72 -2.66
N PRO A 131 18.28 4.60 -2.33
CA PRO A 131 19.66 4.23 -2.12
C PRO A 131 19.83 3.22 -0.99
N VAL A 132 20.82 2.34 -1.09
CA VAL A 132 21.15 1.34 -0.08
C VAL A 132 22.38 1.77 0.71
N ARG A 133 22.33 1.64 2.04
CA ARG A 133 23.51 1.91 2.89
C ARG A 133 24.21 0.61 3.25
N ILE A 134 25.47 0.46 2.82
CA ILE A 134 26.38 -0.67 3.13
C ILE A 134 27.70 -0.10 3.65
N ASP A 135 28.17 -0.60 4.77
CA ASP A 135 29.45 -0.17 5.40
C ASP A 135 29.60 1.34 5.54
N GLY A 136 28.50 2.02 5.89
CA GLY A 136 28.48 3.47 6.06
C GLY A 136 28.47 4.29 4.76
N ARG A 137 28.43 3.66 3.58
CA ARG A 137 28.35 4.29 2.25
C ARG A 137 26.92 4.32 1.75
N LEU A 138 26.53 5.40 1.10
CA LEU A 138 25.22 5.51 0.46
C LEU A 138 25.35 5.18 -1.03
N LEU A 139 24.85 4.00 -1.40
CA LEU A 139 25.05 3.37 -2.69
C LEU A 139 23.82 3.45 -3.57
N VAL A 140 24.03 3.74 -4.84
CA VAL A 140 23.05 3.69 -5.92
C VAL A 140 23.58 2.84 -7.08
N ASP A 141 22.80 2.71 -8.15
CA ASP A 141 23.15 1.93 -9.34
C ASP A 141 24.57 2.18 -9.82
N GLY A 142 25.26 1.11 -10.20
CA GLY A 142 26.64 1.14 -10.64
C GLY A 142 26.85 1.80 -12.01
N GLY A 143 25.79 1.92 -12.82
CA GLY A 143 25.86 2.45 -14.17
C GLY A 143 26.43 3.87 -14.28
N LEU A 144 26.26 4.69 -13.21
CA LEU A 144 26.80 6.05 -13.19
C LEU A 144 28.34 6.12 -13.23
N VAL A 145 29.02 5.10 -12.70
CA VAL A 145 30.50 5.10 -12.53
C VAL A 145 31.19 3.94 -13.24
N GLY A 146 30.44 2.93 -13.70
CA GLY A 146 31.02 1.76 -14.34
C GLY A 146 29.98 0.76 -14.87
N ASN A 147 29.16 1.19 -15.82
CA ASN A 147 28.07 0.37 -16.36
C ASN A 147 28.57 -0.98 -16.96
N LEU A 148 29.67 -0.98 -17.68
CA LEU A 148 30.25 -2.17 -18.29
C LEU A 148 31.38 -2.81 -17.47
N ALA A 149 31.99 -2.09 -16.54
CA ALA A 149 32.97 -2.51 -15.54
C ALA A 149 34.16 -3.34 -16.08
N VAL A 150 34.64 -3.08 -17.30
CA VAL A 150 35.79 -3.77 -17.93
C VAL A 150 37.05 -3.64 -17.06
N ASN A 151 37.29 -2.46 -16.46
CA ASN A 151 38.42 -2.23 -15.55
C ASN A 151 38.39 -3.15 -14.31
N VAL A 152 37.23 -3.52 -13.82
CA VAL A 152 37.07 -4.45 -12.69
C VAL A 152 37.45 -5.88 -13.10
N MET A 153 37.00 -6.31 -14.30
CA MET A 153 37.37 -7.60 -14.85
C MET A 153 38.88 -7.71 -15.12
N GLN A 154 39.50 -6.65 -15.64
CA GLN A 154 40.96 -6.58 -15.82
C GLN A 154 41.71 -6.73 -14.50
N ALA A 155 41.20 -6.14 -13.40
CA ALA A 155 41.77 -6.25 -12.06
C ALA A 155 41.66 -7.70 -11.49
N MET A 156 40.70 -8.50 -11.96
CA MET A 156 40.57 -9.90 -11.61
C MET A 156 41.56 -10.82 -12.35
N ASN A 157 42.39 -10.24 -13.24
CA ASN A 157 43.41 -10.97 -14.04
C ASN A 157 42.83 -12.11 -14.89
N VAL A 158 41.67 -11.86 -15.53
CA VAL A 158 41.08 -12.80 -16.49
C VAL A 158 41.82 -12.75 -17.83
N ASP A 159 41.85 -13.85 -18.57
CA ASP A 159 42.54 -13.92 -19.86
C ASP A 159 41.74 -13.26 -20.99
N ILE A 160 40.44 -13.37 -20.96
CA ILE A 160 39.51 -12.84 -22.00
C ILE A 160 38.30 -12.27 -21.32
N ILE A 161 37.82 -11.09 -21.78
CA ILE A 161 36.62 -10.44 -21.32
C ILE A 161 35.52 -10.57 -22.38
N ILE A 162 34.36 -11.08 -21.97
CA ILE A 162 33.13 -11.03 -22.75
C ILE A 162 32.27 -9.92 -22.14
N ALA A 163 32.18 -8.80 -22.81
CA ALA A 163 31.44 -7.64 -22.37
C ALA A 163 30.06 -7.61 -23.07
N VAL A 164 28.98 -7.55 -22.29
CA VAL A 164 27.62 -7.42 -22.82
C VAL A 164 27.12 -6.01 -22.54
N ASN A 165 27.00 -5.20 -23.58
CA ASN A 165 26.55 -3.81 -23.46
C ASN A 165 25.02 -3.71 -23.68
N VAL A 166 24.29 -3.56 -22.60
CA VAL A 166 22.82 -3.42 -22.59
C VAL A 166 22.40 -1.94 -22.35
N GLU A 167 23.09 -1.01 -22.99
CA GLU A 167 22.77 0.41 -22.84
C GLU A 167 21.41 0.75 -23.44
N PHE A 168 20.74 1.75 -22.83
CA PHE A 168 19.48 2.28 -23.33
C PHE A 168 19.71 3.32 -24.42
N PRO A 169 18.80 3.42 -25.43
CA PRO A 169 18.83 4.49 -26.41
C PRO A 169 18.59 5.86 -25.73
N LEU A 170 19.04 6.91 -26.39
CA LEU A 170 18.66 8.28 -26.01
C LEU A 170 17.20 8.51 -26.42
N TYR A 171 16.49 9.30 -25.63
CA TYR A 171 15.16 9.78 -26.01
C TYR A 171 15.21 10.58 -27.31
N GLU A 172 14.20 10.44 -28.14
CA GLU A 172 14.00 11.28 -29.32
C GLU A 172 13.63 12.72 -28.88
N PRO A 173 13.90 13.73 -29.74
CA PRO A 173 13.69 15.14 -29.38
C PRO A 173 12.26 15.49 -28.96
N ASP A 174 11.25 14.78 -29.48
CA ASP A 174 9.83 14.95 -29.16
C ASP A 174 9.39 14.26 -27.84
N GLU A 175 10.21 13.38 -27.31
CA GLU A 175 10.00 12.73 -26.01
C GLU A 175 10.53 13.57 -24.83
N LEU A 176 11.35 14.59 -25.09
CA LEU A 176 11.98 15.46 -24.08
C LEU A 176 11.05 16.61 -23.68
N ASP A 177 9.86 16.29 -23.26
CA ASP A 177 8.77 17.23 -22.97
C ASP A 177 8.60 17.59 -21.49
N SER A 178 9.35 16.94 -20.59
CA SER A 178 9.23 17.13 -19.15
C SER A 178 10.59 17.26 -18.45
N ALA A 179 10.60 17.87 -17.25
CA ALA A 179 11.79 17.94 -16.41
C ALA A 179 12.31 16.56 -16.02
N LEU A 180 11.41 15.57 -15.91
CA LEU A 180 11.75 14.19 -15.58
C LEU A 180 12.49 13.52 -16.74
N THR A 181 11.95 13.56 -17.96
CA THR A 181 12.58 12.98 -19.16
C THR A 181 13.92 13.64 -19.48
N ILE A 182 14.05 14.96 -19.25
CA ILE A 182 15.33 15.66 -19.37
C ILE A 182 16.35 15.15 -18.32
N ALA A 183 15.93 14.93 -17.08
CA ALA A 183 16.82 14.41 -16.03
C ALA A 183 17.26 12.96 -16.34
N GLU A 184 16.36 12.12 -16.81
CA GLU A 184 16.65 10.75 -17.25
C GLU A 184 17.61 10.73 -18.45
N GLN A 185 17.40 11.60 -19.44
CA GLN A 185 18.31 11.77 -20.56
C GLN A 185 19.72 12.15 -20.11
N MET A 186 19.83 13.07 -19.13
CA MET A 186 21.14 13.46 -18.59
C MET A 186 21.86 12.28 -17.92
N LEU A 187 21.13 11.46 -17.15
CA LEU A 187 21.67 10.22 -16.55
C LEU A 187 22.13 9.24 -17.64
N THR A 188 21.31 9.02 -18.66
CA THR A 188 21.64 8.14 -19.79
C THR A 188 22.89 8.61 -20.53
N ILE A 189 23.04 9.91 -20.76
CA ILE A 189 24.26 10.51 -21.36
C ILE A 189 25.50 10.24 -20.50
N LEU A 190 25.41 10.38 -19.19
CA LEU A 190 26.52 10.12 -18.26
C LEU A 190 26.93 8.63 -18.28
N ILE A 191 25.95 7.72 -18.19
CA ILE A 191 26.16 6.28 -18.25
C ILE A 191 26.81 5.90 -19.58
N ARG A 192 26.28 6.37 -20.70
CA ARG A 192 26.80 6.09 -22.04
C ARG A 192 28.24 6.57 -22.22
N LYS A 193 28.55 7.76 -21.75
CA LYS A 193 29.91 8.30 -21.79
C LYS A 193 30.91 7.41 -21.04
N GLU A 194 30.54 6.86 -19.89
CA GLU A 194 31.38 5.95 -19.14
C GLU A 194 31.45 4.57 -19.82
N THR A 195 30.34 4.06 -20.35
CA THR A 195 30.32 2.80 -21.11
C THR A 195 31.32 2.83 -22.29
N LEU A 196 31.32 3.94 -23.07
CA LEU A 196 32.28 4.09 -24.18
C LEU A 196 33.75 4.04 -23.70
N ARG A 197 34.08 4.66 -22.58
CA ARG A 197 35.42 4.59 -21.99
C ARG A 197 35.81 3.18 -21.55
N GLN A 198 34.83 2.38 -21.08
CA GLN A 198 35.07 0.99 -20.72
C GLN A 198 35.27 0.12 -21.96
N ILE A 199 34.54 0.37 -23.04
CA ILE A 199 34.72 -0.31 -24.34
C ILE A 199 36.11 -0.04 -24.93
N GLU A 200 36.64 1.17 -24.81
CA GLU A 200 38.00 1.52 -25.26
C GLU A 200 39.11 0.73 -24.53
N ARG A 201 38.79 0.09 -23.40
CA ARG A 201 39.76 -0.75 -22.64
C ARG A 201 39.81 -2.20 -23.11
N LEU A 202 38.83 -2.64 -23.92
CA LEU A 202 38.80 -4.00 -24.45
C LEU A 202 39.99 -4.23 -25.37
N GLY A 203 40.66 -5.36 -25.22
CA GLY A 203 41.76 -5.82 -26.06
C GLY A 203 41.27 -6.52 -27.35
N GLU A 204 42.19 -6.86 -28.21
CA GLU A 204 41.90 -7.53 -29.51
C GLU A 204 41.25 -8.91 -29.34
N GLN A 205 41.49 -9.60 -28.21
CA GLN A 205 40.95 -10.92 -27.93
C GLN A 205 39.62 -10.85 -27.17
N ASP A 206 39.24 -9.68 -26.64
CA ASP A 206 37.99 -9.50 -25.92
C ASP A 206 36.80 -9.43 -26.88
N ILE A 207 35.64 -9.80 -26.39
CA ILE A 207 34.42 -9.90 -27.19
C ILE A 207 33.39 -8.89 -26.62
N LEU A 208 32.92 -8.01 -27.49
CA LEU A 208 31.83 -7.09 -27.19
C LEU A 208 30.54 -7.62 -27.85
N ILE A 209 29.51 -7.88 -27.03
CA ILE A 209 28.17 -8.25 -27.47
C ILE A 209 27.27 -7.05 -27.22
N HIS A 210 26.56 -6.58 -28.25
CA HIS A 210 25.68 -5.42 -28.16
C HIS A 210 24.28 -5.78 -28.71
N PRO A 211 23.34 -6.16 -27.82
CA PRO A 211 21.95 -6.41 -28.22
C PRO A 211 21.24 -5.15 -28.69
N GLU A 212 20.48 -5.25 -29.76
CA GLU A 212 19.61 -4.19 -30.27
C GLU A 212 18.27 -4.20 -29.52
N LEU A 213 18.18 -3.49 -28.39
CA LEU A 213 17.02 -3.50 -27.50
C LEU A 213 15.88 -2.55 -27.93
N GLY A 214 16.09 -1.78 -29.02
CA GLY A 214 15.07 -0.87 -29.55
C GLY A 214 14.60 0.16 -28.53
N THR A 215 13.29 0.28 -28.36
CA THR A 215 12.65 1.21 -27.40
C THR A 215 12.42 0.61 -26.02
N PHE A 216 13.07 -0.52 -25.70
CA PHE A 216 12.92 -1.17 -24.39
C PHE A 216 13.48 -0.26 -23.29
N ALA A 217 12.64 0.11 -22.31
CA ALA A 217 13.04 0.94 -21.19
C ALA A 217 13.36 0.09 -19.96
N SER A 218 14.22 0.60 -19.07
CA SER A 218 14.63 -0.08 -17.82
C SER A 218 13.47 -0.33 -16.86
N THR A 219 12.32 0.26 -17.10
CA THR A 219 11.07 0.12 -16.31
C THR A 219 10.08 -0.87 -16.90
N ASN A 220 10.35 -1.43 -18.11
CA ASN A 220 9.46 -2.37 -18.81
C ASN A 220 9.68 -3.81 -18.32
N PHE A 221 9.43 -4.06 -17.03
CA PHE A 221 9.63 -5.40 -16.45
C PHE A 221 8.66 -6.46 -16.98
N ASP A 222 7.47 -6.07 -17.42
CA ASP A 222 6.46 -7.00 -17.93
C ASP A 222 6.87 -7.63 -19.27
N ASP A 223 7.63 -6.89 -20.09
CA ASP A 223 8.09 -7.30 -21.42
C ASP A 223 9.56 -7.80 -21.39
N ILE A 224 10.10 -8.07 -20.21
CA ILE A 224 11.53 -8.41 -20.03
C ILE A 224 11.94 -9.66 -20.82
N LEU A 225 11.04 -10.59 -21.09
CA LEU A 225 11.31 -11.77 -21.91
C LEU A 225 11.58 -11.42 -23.36
N ASP A 226 11.07 -10.30 -23.86
CA ASP A 226 11.29 -9.84 -25.24
C ASP A 226 12.75 -9.40 -25.48
N THR A 227 13.55 -9.25 -24.43
CA THR A 227 14.98 -8.95 -24.54
C THR A 227 15.85 -10.18 -24.82
N ILE A 228 15.30 -11.40 -24.73
CA ILE A 228 16.06 -12.65 -24.92
C ILE A 228 16.46 -12.81 -26.39
N ASP A 229 15.51 -12.71 -27.32
CA ASP A 229 15.78 -12.87 -28.75
C ASP A 229 16.84 -11.89 -29.27
N PRO A 230 16.80 -10.57 -28.99
CA PRO A 230 17.88 -9.64 -29.33
C PRO A 230 19.23 -10.01 -28.71
N GLY A 231 19.21 -10.51 -27.46
CA GLY A 231 20.41 -10.99 -26.77
C GLY A 231 21.05 -12.18 -27.47
N GLU A 232 20.26 -13.19 -27.84
CA GLU A 232 20.72 -14.36 -28.61
C GLU A 232 21.23 -13.98 -29.98
N ALA A 233 20.53 -13.11 -30.71
CA ALA A 233 20.95 -12.64 -32.02
C ALA A 233 22.30 -11.92 -31.96
N ALA A 234 22.52 -11.06 -30.95
CA ALA A 234 23.81 -10.39 -30.76
C ALA A 234 24.94 -11.35 -30.40
N ALA A 235 24.66 -12.39 -29.59
CA ALA A 235 25.64 -13.43 -29.27
C ALA A 235 25.99 -14.27 -30.51
N HIS A 236 25.02 -14.62 -31.34
CA HIS A 236 25.25 -15.33 -32.62
C HIS A 236 26.06 -14.51 -33.60
N ALA A 237 25.95 -13.19 -33.61
CA ALA A 237 26.78 -12.33 -34.45
C ALA A 237 28.28 -12.45 -34.13
N GLU A 238 28.63 -12.80 -32.90
CA GLU A 238 30.01 -13.04 -32.45
C GLU A 238 30.37 -14.53 -32.36
N GLU A 239 29.59 -15.43 -32.98
CA GLU A 239 29.75 -16.90 -32.92
C GLU A 239 31.17 -17.37 -33.27
N ALA A 240 31.82 -16.75 -34.23
CA ALA A 240 33.17 -17.13 -34.61
C ALA A 240 34.21 -16.93 -33.49
N LYS A 241 34.08 -15.83 -32.73
CA LYS A 241 34.98 -15.54 -31.60
C LYS A 241 34.60 -16.40 -30.36
N LEU A 242 33.31 -16.52 -30.08
CA LEU A 242 32.80 -17.34 -28.97
C LEU A 242 33.12 -18.81 -29.18
N GLY A 243 32.97 -19.33 -30.41
CA GLY A 243 33.30 -20.70 -30.78
C GLY A 243 34.78 -21.07 -30.58
N ALA A 244 35.68 -20.09 -30.74
CA ALA A 244 37.10 -20.29 -30.49
C ALA A 244 37.43 -20.54 -28.98
N LEU A 245 36.53 -20.17 -28.09
CA LEU A 245 36.64 -20.39 -26.64
C LEU A 245 36.00 -21.70 -26.20
N SER A 246 35.42 -22.49 -27.10
CA SER A 246 34.74 -23.72 -26.77
C SER A 246 35.73 -24.76 -26.22
N VAL A 247 35.29 -25.52 -25.22
CA VAL A 247 36.04 -26.62 -24.61
C VAL A 247 35.40 -27.96 -25.01
N ASP A 248 36.12 -29.07 -24.80
CA ASP A 248 35.54 -30.38 -25.01
C ASP A 248 34.43 -30.70 -23.99
N GLU A 249 33.55 -31.65 -24.33
CA GLU A 249 32.40 -32.02 -23.51
C GLU A 249 32.81 -32.48 -22.10
N ALA A 250 33.91 -33.17 -21.92
CA ALA A 250 34.34 -33.65 -20.59
C ALA A 250 34.74 -32.47 -19.70
N THR A 251 35.48 -31.50 -20.24
CA THR A 251 35.85 -30.25 -19.56
C THR A 251 34.60 -29.42 -19.22
N TRP A 252 33.65 -29.35 -20.14
CA TRP A 252 32.39 -28.65 -19.91
C TRP A 252 31.56 -29.28 -18.77
N GLN A 253 31.43 -30.62 -18.77
CA GLN A 253 30.69 -31.31 -17.71
C GLN A 253 31.40 -31.20 -16.35
N ALA A 254 32.72 -31.21 -16.32
CA ALA A 254 33.48 -30.96 -15.09
C ALA A 254 33.25 -29.55 -14.55
N TYR A 255 33.22 -28.55 -15.42
CA TYR A 255 32.86 -27.15 -15.04
C TYR A 255 31.44 -27.07 -14.49
N LEU A 256 30.46 -27.66 -15.16
CA LEU A 256 29.06 -27.65 -14.70
C LEU A 256 28.91 -28.36 -13.34
N ALA A 257 29.66 -29.44 -13.09
CA ALA A 257 29.65 -30.14 -11.80
C ALA A 257 30.18 -29.25 -10.66
N HIS A 258 31.15 -28.38 -10.92
CA HIS A 258 31.68 -27.43 -9.93
C HIS A 258 30.72 -26.24 -9.71
N ARG A 259 29.92 -25.93 -10.70
CA ARG A 259 28.93 -24.83 -10.68
C ARG A 259 27.61 -25.21 -10.02
N THR A 260 27.53 -26.35 -9.35
CA THR A 260 26.30 -26.82 -8.71
C THR A 260 25.87 -25.83 -7.62
N ARG A 261 24.59 -25.41 -7.66
CA ARG A 261 24.02 -24.53 -6.65
C ARG A 261 24.11 -25.18 -5.27
N PRO A 262 24.73 -24.56 -4.27
CA PRO A 262 24.78 -25.11 -2.92
C PRO A 262 23.36 -25.33 -2.38
N VAL A 263 23.17 -26.44 -1.69
CA VAL A 263 21.90 -26.67 -0.96
C VAL A 263 22.09 -26.10 0.44
N ALA A 264 21.21 -25.18 0.82
CA ALA A 264 21.21 -24.67 2.18
C ALA A 264 21.03 -25.83 3.17
N PRO A 265 21.85 -25.94 4.23
CA PRO A 265 21.64 -26.95 5.24
C PRO A 265 20.27 -26.77 5.86
N ALA A 266 19.44 -27.82 5.87
CA ALA A 266 18.17 -27.84 6.57
C ALA A 266 18.45 -27.78 8.08
N THR A 267 18.44 -26.60 8.65
CA THR A 267 18.69 -26.35 10.07
C THR A 267 17.48 -25.70 10.71
N GLN A 268 17.35 -25.91 12.00
CA GLN A 268 16.38 -25.19 12.84
C GLN A 268 17.02 -23.89 13.33
N LEU A 269 16.18 -22.89 13.59
CA LEU A 269 16.61 -21.63 14.18
C LEU A 269 17.06 -21.85 15.64
N ALA A 270 18.29 -21.46 15.95
CA ALA A 270 18.80 -21.50 17.32
C ALA A 270 18.31 -20.31 18.14
N PHE A 271 18.09 -19.17 17.51
CA PHE A 271 17.57 -17.96 18.15
C PHE A 271 16.82 -17.08 17.12
N VAL A 272 15.95 -16.21 17.66
CA VAL A 272 15.27 -15.15 16.89
C VAL A 272 15.50 -13.83 17.60
N ARG A 273 15.93 -12.82 16.86
CA ARG A 273 16.23 -11.48 17.35
C ARG A 273 15.58 -10.43 16.47
N VAL A 274 15.17 -9.32 17.05
CA VAL A 274 14.67 -8.15 16.32
C VAL A 274 15.44 -6.92 16.78
N THR A 275 16.00 -6.20 15.82
CA THR A 275 16.68 -4.92 16.04
C THR A 275 16.01 -3.81 15.24
N HIS A 276 16.02 -2.61 15.77
CA HIS A 276 15.47 -1.43 15.12
C HIS A 276 16.16 -0.14 15.63
N ASP A 277 16.00 0.94 14.89
CA ASP A 277 16.59 2.25 15.18
C ASP A 277 15.60 3.28 15.76
N GLY A 278 14.36 2.83 16.12
CA GLY A 278 13.28 3.68 16.63
C GLY A 278 13.16 3.65 18.16
N GLU A 279 12.14 4.33 18.68
CA GLU A 279 11.86 4.50 20.12
C GLU A 279 11.03 3.33 20.75
N LEU A 280 10.48 2.42 19.93
CA LEU A 280 9.68 1.31 20.45
C LEU A 280 10.51 0.38 21.32
N ALA A 281 9.85 -0.26 22.29
CA ALA A 281 10.49 -1.37 23.00
C ALA A 281 10.65 -2.59 22.07
N PRO A 282 11.79 -3.30 22.10
CA PRO A 282 11.99 -4.50 21.29
C PRO A 282 10.91 -5.57 21.50
N GLU A 283 10.32 -5.61 22.71
CA GLU A 283 9.24 -6.52 23.08
C GLU A 283 7.95 -6.27 22.27
N VAL A 284 7.71 -5.03 21.84
CA VAL A 284 6.59 -4.69 20.94
C VAL A 284 6.79 -5.38 19.60
N LEU A 285 7.98 -5.27 19.01
CA LEU A 285 8.30 -5.91 17.73
C LEU A 285 8.30 -7.42 17.85
N ALA A 286 8.91 -7.98 18.90
CA ALA A 286 8.91 -9.41 19.17
C ALA A 286 7.49 -9.99 19.27
N SER A 287 6.52 -9.23 19.82
CA SER A 287 5.12 -9.64 19.89
C SER A 287 4.40 -9.73 18.54
N LYS A 288 4.98 -9.14 17.49
CA LYS A 288 4.36 -9.10 16.13
C LYS A 288 4.87 -10.21 15.21
N ILE A 289 5.98 -10.85 15.54
CA ILE A 289 6.48 -12.02 14.83
C ILE A 289 5.96 -13.30 15.47
N ASN A 290 5.86 -14.38 14.70
CA ASN A 290 5.41 -15.70 15.13
C ASN A 290 6.36 -16.81 14.68
N VAL A 291 7.63 -16.46 14.54
CA VAL A 291 8.73 -17.41 14.38
C VAL A 291 9.52 -17.47 15.69
N GLU A 292 9.88 -18.69 16.12
CA GLU A 292 10.54 -18.94 17.41
C GLU A 292 11.80 -19.81 17.21
N ALA A 293 12.65 -19.84 18.24
CA ALA A 293 13.77 -20.78 18.27
C ALA A 293 13.24 -22.22 18.25
N GLY A 294 13.82 -23.05 17.38
CA GLY A 294 13.38 -24.43 17.12
C GLY A 294 12.57 -24.58 15.83
N ASP A 295 12.03 -23.49 15.25
CA ASP A 295 11.36 -23.55 13.97
C ASP A 295 12.35 -23.87 12.83
N PRO A 296 11.88 -24.51 11.74
CA PRO A 296 12.72 -24.72 10.57
C PRO A 296 13.07 -23.36 9.91
N ILE A 297 14.25 -23.29 9.32
CA ILE A 297 14.63 -22.14 8.49
C ILE A 297 13.81 -22.22 7.19
N ASP A 298 12.67 -21.58 7.20
CA ASP A 298 11.77 -21.43 6.07
C ASP A 298 11.74 -19.96 5.66
N HIS A 299 12.22 -19.70 4.46
CA HIS A 299 12.30 -18.38 3.88
C HIS A 299 10.93 -17.71 3.78
N THR A 300 9.89 -18.43 3.33
CA THR A 300 8.51 -17.89 3.24
C THR A 300 8.01 -17.44 4.61
N LEU A 301 8.30 -18.21 5.67
CA LEU A 301 7.98 -17.85 7.04
C LEU A 301 8.75 -16.59 7.48
N LEU A 302 10.06 -16.51 7.17
CA LEU A 302 10.88 -15.35 7.53
C LEU A 302 10.45 -14.09 6.79
N ALA A 303 10.20 -14.16 5.49
CA ALA A 303 9.71 -13.05 4.69
C ALA A 303 8.34 -12.55 5.18
N HIS A 304 7.42 -13.47 5.48
CA HIS A 304 6.11 -13.12 6.04
C HIS A 304 6.22 -12.40 7.40
N ASN A 305 7.17 -12.80 8.25
CA ASN A 305 7.39 -12.10 9.53
C ASN A 305 8.03 -10.71 9.32
N ALA A 306 8.90 -10.55 8.32
CA ALA A 306 9.40 -9.23 7.93
C ALA A 306 8.28 -8.31 7.41
N ASP A 307 7.37 -8.83 6.55
CA ASP A 307 6.18 -8.11 6.08
C ASP A 307 5.25 -7.70 7.24
N ARG A 308 5.13 -8.56 8.25
CA ARG A 308 4.33 -8.24 9.46
C ARG A 308 4.89 -7.08 10.27
N LEU A 309 6.21 -6.99 10.40
CA LEU A 309 6.86 -5.85 11.04
C LEU A 309 6.75 -4.59 10.18
N PHE A 310 6.90 -4.74 8.87
CA PHE A 310 6.71 -3.65 7.90
C PHE A 310 5.27 -3.12 7.92
N GLY A 311 4.28 -3.99 8.07
CA GLY A 311 2.85 -3.67 8.20
C GLY A 311 2.46 -2.86 9.44
N LEU A 312 3.40 -2.57 10.36
CA LEU A 312 3.20 -1.57 11.41
C LEU A 312 3.18 -0.14 10.86
N GLY A 313 3.68 0.09 9.63
CA GLY A 313 3.69 1.38 8.95
C GLY A 313 4.73 2.38 9.48
N LEU A 314 5.64 1.94 10.34
CA LEU A 314 6.67 2.78 10.97
C LEU A 314 8.03 2.69 10.27
N TYR A 315 8.24 1.65 9.47
CA TYR A 315 9.51 1.28 8.88
C TYR A 315 9.51 1.50 7.38
N GLU A 316 10.62 2.03 6.85
CA GLU A 316 10.84 2.13 5.39
C GLU A 316 11.34 0.81 4.82
N LYS A 317 11.93 -0.04 5.67
CA LYS A 317 12.44 -1.34 5.28
C LYS A 317 12.51 -2.26 6.50
N VAL A 318 12.14 -3.52 6.32
CA VAL A 318 12.43 -4.61 7.25
C VAL A 318 13.12 -5.71 6.47
N SER A 319 14.30 -6.11 6.91
CA SER A 319 15.06 -7.22 6.33
C SER A 319 15.35 -8.25 7.41
N TYR A 320 15.82 -9.43 7.02
CA TYR A 320 16.33 -10.41 7.96
C TYR A 320 17.67 -10.96 7.48
N GLU A 321 18.48 -11.42 8.42
CA GLU A 321 19.77 -12.03 8.16
C GLU A 321 19.90 -13.30 8.99
N LEU A 322 20.48 -14.34 8.38
CA LEU A 322 20.85 -15.56 9.10
C LEU A 322 22.24 -15.38 9.69
N LEU A 323 22.35 -15.53 11.01
CA LEU A 323 23.61 -15.37 11.75
C LEU A 323 24.05 -16.69 12.35
N GLU A 324 25.32 -17.02 12.18
CA GLU A 324 25.95 -18.16 12.82
C GLU A 324 26.62 -17.74 14.13
N GLU A 325 26.13 -18.23 15.25
CA GLU A 325 26.69 -18.04 16.59
C GLU A 325 27.09 -19.40 17.19
N ALA A 326 27.80 -19.39 18.33
CA ALA A 326 28.25 -20.61 18.99
C ALA A 326 27.11 -21.60 19.33
N GLY A 327 25.85 -21.13 19.37
CA GLY A 327 24.66 -21.94 19.64
C GLY A 327 23.95 -22.49 18.39
N GLY A 328 24.41 -22.17 17.19
CA GLY A 328 23.80 -22.54 15.91
C GLY A 328 23.35 -21.33 15.09
N THR A 329 22.68 -21.60 13.97
CA THR A 329 22.19 -20.58 13.06
C THR A 329 20.88 -19.99 13.60
N GLY A 330 20.83 -18.66 13.76
CA GLY A 330 19.62 -17.92 14.13
C GLY A 330 19.22 -16.90 13.08
N VAL A 331 18.11 -16.20 13.29
CA VAL A 331 17.65 -15.11 12.46
C VAL A 331 17.62 -13.80 13.24
N GLU A 332 18.09 -12.73 12.62
CA GLU A 332 17.93 -11.38 13.11
C GLU A 332 17.13 -10.55 12.10
N PHE A 333 16.00 -9.96 12.56
CA PHE A 333 15.21 -9.02 11.78
C PHE A 333 15.72 -7.61 12.07
N HIS A 334 15.95 -6.85 11.00
CA HIS A 334 16.40 -5.45 11.06
C HIS A 334 15.30 -4.55 10.54
N ALA A 335 14.66 -3.78 11.43
CA ALA A 335 13.62 -2.82 11.08
C ALA A 335 14.21 -1.40 11.07
N ARG A 336 14.24 -0.77 9.88
CA ARG A 336 14.72 0.61 9.70
C ARG A 336 13.56 1.57 9.62
N SER A 337 13.52 2.53 10.54
CA SER A 337 12.47 3.55 10.60
C SER A 337 12.42 4.42 9.36
N LYS A 338 11.22 4.86 8.99
CA LYS A 338 11.00 5.79 7.88
C LYS A 338 11.83 7.06 8.07
N SER A 339 12.73 7.34 7.14
CA SER A 339 13.66 8.49 7.22
C SER A 339 12.94 9.84 7.14
N TRP A 340 11.68 9.86 6.72
CA TRP A 340 10.80 11.03 6.72
C TRP A 340 9.90 11.12 7.95
N GLY A 341 9.89 10.11 8.84
CA GLY A 341 9.16 10.11 10.11
C GLY A 341 9.79 10.96 11.21
N PRO A 342 9.19 10.95 12.41
CA PRO A 342 8.02 10.19 12.88
C PRO A 342 6.67 10.90 12.69
N ASN A 343 6.63 12.10 12.08
CA ASN A 343 5.41 12.83 11.79
C ASN A 343 5.07 12.58 10.31
N PHE A 344 3.92 11.96 10.06
CA PHE A 344 3.46 11.60 8.74
C PHE A 344 2.27 12.45 8.32
N LEU A 345 2.25 12.86 7.06
CA LEU A 345 1.19 13.66 6.46
C LEU A 345 0.62 12.89 5.26
N GLN A 346 -0.69 12.71 5.27
CA GLN A 346 -1.44 12.05 4.20
C GLN A 346 -2.57 12.97 3.75
N PHE A 347 -2.99 12.84 2.49
CA PHE A 347 -4.01 13.69 1.90
C PHE A 347 -5.12 12.86 1.28
N GLY A 348 -6.30 13.45 1.21
CA GLY A 348 -7.45 12.88 0.55
C GLY A 348 -8.25 13.95 -0.17
N LEU A 349 -8.93 13.50 -1.21
CA LEU A 349 -9.92 14.27 -1.94
C LEU A 349 -11.18 13.41 -2.04
N SER A 350 -12.33 13.95 -1.63
CA SER A 350 -13.61 13.37 -1.93
C SER A 350 -14.44 14.35 -2.75
N LEU A 351 -15.03 13.85 -3.83
CA LEU A 351 -15.97 14.56 -4.67
C LEU A 351 -17.14 13.64 -4.95
N GLU A 352 -18.33 14.12 -4.72
CA GLU A 352 -19.59 13.48 -5.11
C GLU A 352 -20.47 14.51 -5.77
N ASP A 353 -20.88 14.26 -6.99
CA ASP A 353 -21.77 15.13 -7.76
C ASP A 353 -22.86 14.28 -8.41
N ASP A 354 -24.11 14.63 -8.21
CA ASP A 354 -25.27 13.95 -8.79
C ASP A 354 -25.81 14.66 -10.05
N PHE A 355 -25.18 15.76 -10.46
CA PHE A 355 -25.59 16.61 -11.59
C PHE A 355 -27.03 17.17 -11.49
N GLU A 356 -27.70 17.00 -10.34
CA GLU A 356 -29.06 17.50 -10.07
C GLU A 356 -29.09 18.58 -8.96
N GLY A 357 -27.90 18.96 -8.46
CA GLY A 357 -27.75 20.09 -7.51
C GLY A 357 -27.16 19.70 -6.15
N SER A 358 -26.78 18.46 -5.95
CA SER A 358 -26.08 17.97 -4.75
C SER A 358 -24.61 17.73 -5.06
N THR A 359 -23.78 18.76 -4.88
CA THR A 359 -22.32 18.63 -5.01
C THR A 359 -21.67 18.65 -3.64
N GLY A 360 -20.88 17.62 -3.34
CA GLY A 360 -20.03 17.54 -2.16
C GLY A 360 -18.57 17.51 -2.56
N VAL A 361 -17.76 18.46 -2.10
CA VAL A 361 -16.31 18.46 -2.32
C VAL A 361 -15.64 18.65 -0.98
N ASN A 362 -14.74 17.73 -0.63
CA ASN A 362 -13.95 17.84 0.59
C ASN A 362 -12.48 17.54 0.29
N LEU A 363 -11.59 18.34 0.87
CA LEU A 363 -10.17 18.07 0.99
C LEU A 363 -9.90 17.52 2.39
N GLU A 364 -9.10 16.50 2.46
CA GLU A 364 -8.74 15.85 3.71
C GLU A 364 -7.24 15.86 3.91
N ALA A 365 -6.82 16.07 5.16
CA ALA A 365 -5.44 15.96 5.57
C ALA A 365 -5.38 15.20 6.89
N ARG A 366 -4.49 14.24 6.99
CA ARG A 366 -4.19 13.50 8.21
C ARG A 366 -2.75 13.75 8.61
N MET A 367 -2.53 14.17 9.83
CA MET A 367 -1.22 14.20 10.46
C MET A 367 -1.18 13.15 11.56
N THR A 368 -0.23 12.23 11.47
CA THR A 368 0.03 11.21 12.49
C THR A 368 1.45 11.33 13.02
N ARG A 369 1.59 11.57 14.32
CA ARG A 369 2.86 11.38 15.02
C ARG A 369 2.85 9.98 15.63
N ALA A 370 3.70 9.11 15.12
CA ALA A 370 3.79 7.71 15.53
C ALA A 370 5.00 7.45 16.44
N GLY A 371 4.95 6.34 17.21
CA GLY A 371 6.06 5.91 18.05
C GLY A 371 6.43 6.90 19.16
N ILE A 372 5.45 7.58 19.77
CA ILE A 372 5.70 8.65 20.76
C ILE A 372 6.39 8.11 22.04
N ASN A 373 6.17 6.84 22.37
CA ASN A 373 6.77 6.19 23.52
C ASN A 373 7.10 4.73 23.24
N ARG A 374 7.72 4.07 24.22
CA ARG A 374 8.16 2.66 24.11
C ARG A 374 7.05 1.65 23.83
N LEU A 375 5.79 1.97 24.11
CA LEU A 375 4.62 1.13 23.77
C LEU A 375 4.02 1.42 22.40
N GLY A 376 4.51 2.45 21.70
CA GLY A 376 4.05 2.82 20.37
C GLY A 376 2.80 3.69 20.37
N ALA A 377 2.70 4.63 21.31
CA ALA A 377 1.61 5.61 21.29
C ALA A 377 1.63 6.45 20.02
N GLU A 378 0.44 6.86 19.55
CA GLU A 378 0.25 7.69 18.37
C GLU A 378 -0.66 8.87 18.68
N TRP A 379 -0.37 9.99 18.03
CA TRP A 379 -1.26 11.15 18.02
C TRP A 379 -1.68 11.43 16.59
N ARG A 380 -2.98 11.23 16.32
CA ARG A 380 -3.62 11.42 15.01
C ARG A 380 -4.46 12.68 15.02
N ASN A 381 -4.35 13.46 13.95
CA ASN A 381 -5.17 14.65 13.71
C ASN A 381 -5.67 14.60 12.27
N ASP A 382 -6.99 14.56 12.10
CA ASP A 382 -7.65 14.55 10.81
C ASP A 382 -8.37 15.89 10.61
N LEU A 383 -8.11 16.54 9.50
CA LEU A 383 -8.78 17.77 9.06
C LEU A 383 -9.50 17.49 7.76
N ARG A 384 -10.79 17.78 7.72
CA ARG A 384 -11.61 17.84 6.50
C ARG A 384 -12.10 19.25 6.30
N VAL A 385 -12.01 19.79 5.08
CA VAL A 385 -12.45 21.13 4.72
C VAL A 385 -13.16 21.07 3.37
N GLY A 386 -14.36 21.64 3.31
CA GLY A 386 -15.15 21.68 2.09
C GLY A 386 -16.65 21.82 2.39
N THR A 387 -17.46 20.95 1.80
CA THR A 387 -18.90 20.88 2.06
C THR A 387 -19.18 20.57 3.52
N ASP A 388 -18.40 19.65 4.09
CA ASP A 388 -18.36 19.33 5.51
C ASP A 388 -17.00 19.74 6.09
N VAL A 389 -17.01 20.28 7.31
CA VAL A 389 -15.78 20.64 8.02
C VAL A 389 -15.67 19.74 9.25
N ARG A 390 -14.52 19.06 9.41
CA ARG A 390 -14.28 18.23 10.57
C ARG A 390 -12.83 18.34 11.02
N LEU A 391 -12.64 18.51 12.31
CA LEU A 391 -11.35 18.35 12.98
C LEU A 391 -11.52 17.22 14.00
N PHE A 392 -10.72 16.18 13.86
CA PHE A 392 -10.66 15.05 14.80
C PHE A 392 -9.24 14.92 15.32
N SER A 393 -9.09 14.76 16.63
CA SER A 393 -7.80 14.56 17.27
C SER A 393 -7.92 13.41 18.27
N GLU A 394 -7.08 12.40 18.12
CA GLU A 394 -7.05 11.19 18.96
C GLU A 394 -5.63 10.91 19.44
N PHE A 395 -5.48 10.67 20.74
CA PHE A 395 -4.24 10.14 21.31
C PHE A 395 -4.43 8.66 21.63
N TYR A 396 -3.87 7.79 20.80
CA TYR A 396 -3.93 6.34 20.97
C TYR A 396 -2.78 5.85 21.82
N GLN A 397 -3.07 5.23 22.98
CA GLN A 397 -2.08 4.71 23.93
C GLN A 397 -2.27 3.21 24.14
N PRO A 398 -1.40 2.34 23.56
CA PRO A 398 -1.32 0.94 23.93
C PRO A 398 -0.96 0.79 25.42
N LEU A 399 -1.53 -0.20 26.08
CA LEU A 399 -1.34 -0.45 27.51
C LEU A 399 -0.39 -1.60 27.82
N SER A 400 0.04 -2.35 26.79
CA SER A 400 0.93 -3.50 26.91
C SER A 400 1.82 -3.63 25.66
N PHE A 401 2.93 -4.37 25.77
CA PHE A 401 3.85 -4.59 24.64
C PHE A 401 3.21 -5.35 23.48
N ASP A 402 2.26 -6.24 23.75
CA ASP A 402 1.51 -6.93 22.70
C ASP A 402 0.48 -6.03 22.00
N SER A 403 0.29 -4.79 22.50
CA SER A 403 -0.61 -3.76 21.98
C SER A 403 -2.07 -4.20 21.87
N ARG A 404 -2.48 -5.24 22.62
CA ARG A 404 -3.86 -5.74 22.51
C ARG A 404 -4.89 -4.82 23.17
N LEU A 405 -4.52 -4.15 24.28
CA LEU A 405 -5.38 -3.21 24.99
C LEU A 405 -4.87 -1.79 24.81
N PHE A 406 -5.79 -0.85 24.65
CA PHE A 406 -5.46 0.55 24.51
C PHE A 406 -6.51 1.47 25.14
N VAL A 407 -6.10 2.72 25.38
CA VAL A 407 -6.98 3.84 25.69
C VAL A 407 -6.78 4.95 24.66
N ALA A 408 -7.87 5.61 24.26
CA ALA A 408 -7.84 6.62 23.21
C ALA A 408 -8.76 7.80 23.54
N PRO A 409 -8.28 8.81 24.32
CA PRO A 409 -8.98 10.09 24.42
C PRO A 409 -9.01 10.79 23.06
N HIS A 410 -10.15 11.41 22.73
CA HIS A 410 -10.37 12.10 21.48
C HIS A 410 -11.23 13.35 21.61
N ILE A 411 -11.11 14.24 20.63
CA ILE A 411 -11.94 15.43 20.43
C ILE A 411 -12.36 15.47 18.98
N THR A 412 -13.65 15.78 18.74
CA THR A 412 -14.20 16.02 17.40
C THR A 412 -14.85 17.40 17.38
N LEU A 413 -14.53 18.19 16.37
CA LEU A 413 -15.26 19.40 16.00
C LEU A 413 -15.80 19.16 14.60
N GLU A 414 -17.12 19.18 14.44
CA GLU A 414 -17.75 18.86 13.16
C GLU A 414 -18.81 19.90 12.79
N GLN A 415 -18.86 20.25 11.51
CA GLN A 415 -19.93 21.04 10.92
C GLN A 415 -20.35 20.37 9.62
N SER A 416 -21.61 19.97 9.55
CA SER A 416 -22.22 19.35 8.37
C SER A 416 -23.50 20.07 7.95
N ASN A 417 -23.92 19.86 6.71
CA ASN A 417 -25.19 20.35 6.20
C ASN A 417 -26.13 19.15 5.98
N ILE A 418 -27.28 19.17 6.62
CA ILE A 418 -28.33 18.16 6.48
C ILE A 418 -29.55 18.76 5.81
N ASN A 419 -30.14 18.05 4.86
CA ASN A 419 -31.42 18.45 4.25
C ASN A 419 -32.55 17.92 5.13
N ALA A 420 -33.52 18.79 5.44
CA ALA A 420 -34.77 18.40 6.06
C ALA A 420 -35.81 18.18 4.97
N PHE A 421 -36.41 17.01 4.93
CA PHE A 421 -37.41 16.64 3.92
C PHE A 421 -38.82 16.59 4.53
N LEU A 422 -39.80 16.96 3.73
CA LEU A 422 -41.23 16.76 4.00
C LEU A 422 -41.90 16.25 2.73
N ALA A 423 -42.48 15.05 2.77
CA ALA A 423 -43.15 14.41 1.64
C ALA A 423 -42.28 14.39 0.35
N ASN A 424 -41.03 13.92 0.46
CA ASN A 424 -40.03 13.81 -0.61
C ASN A 424 -39.57 15.16 -1.23
N SER A 425 -39.82 16.29 -0.54
CA SER A 425 -39.32 17.60 -0.97
C SER A 425 -38.42 18.18 0.12
N THR A 426 -37.27 18.72 -0.26
CA THR A 426 -36.40 19.46 0.65
C THR A 426 -37.06 20.73 1.08
N ILE A 427 -37.46 20.83 2.36
CA ILE A 427 -38.11 22.01 2.94
C ILE A 427 -37.12 22.96 3.59
N ALA A 428 -35.98 22.45 4.05
CA ALA A 428 -34.92 23.25 4.65
C ALA A 428 -33.56 22.56 4.52
N ARG A 429 -32.52 23.40 4.57
CA ARG A 429 -31.14 22.94 4.79
C ARG A 429 -30.68 23.45 6.15
N LEU A 430 -30.34 22.55 7.03
CA LEU A 430 -29.83 22.86 8.36
C LEU A 430 -28.30 22.70 8.38
N ARG A 431 -27.67 23.62 9.12
CA ARG A 431 -26.25 23.47 9.49
C ARG A 431 -26.23 22.90 10.89
N LEU A 432 -25.61 21.74 11.04
CA LEU A 432 -25.32 21.10 12.32
C LEU A 432 -23.87 21.36 12.67
N SER A 433 -23.60 21.95 13.84
CA SER A 433 -22.24 22.13 14.37
C SER A 433 -22.18 21.47 15.72
N GLU A 434 -21.16 20.63 15.95
CA GLU A 434 -20.98 19.88 17.19
C GLU A 434 -19.52 19.88 17.62
N ALA A 435 -19.29 20.00 18.93
CA ALA A 435 -18.01 19.80 19.59
C ALA A 435 -18.16 18.67 20.60
N GLU A 436 -17.43 17.57 20.41
CA GLU A 436 -17.47 16.38 21.24
C GLU A 436 -16.10 16.06 21.80
N ALA A 437 -16.05 15.61 23.05
CA ALA A 437 -14.87 15.01 23.67
C ALA A 437 -15.23 13.65 24.27
N GLY A 438 -14.33 12.68 24.13
CA GLY A 438 -14.58 11.32 24.61
C GLY A 438 -13.30 10.58 24.98
N VAL A 439 -13.49 9.41 25.59
CA VAL A 439 -12.42 8.47 25.92
C VAL A 439 -12.88 7.07 25.60
N ASP A 440 -12.09 6.37 24.80
CA ASP A 440 -12.32 4.99 24.42
C ASP A 440 -11.37 4.05 25.15
N PHE A 441 -11.87 2.88 25.51
CA PHE A 441 -11.09 1.71 25.86
C PHE A 441 -11.31 0.66 24.77
N GLY A 442 -10.24 0.08 24.28
CA GLY A 442 -10.37 -0.88 23.21
C GLY A 442 -9.43 -2.05 23.31
N ARG A 443 -9.77 -3.07 22.54
CA ARG A 443 -8.98 -4.28 22.36
C ARG A 443 -8.81 -4.55 20.87
N GLU A 444 -7.56 -4.64 20.42
CA GLU A 444 -7.26 -5.15 19.08
C GLU A 444 -7.54 -6.66 19.00
N LEU A 445 -8.22 -7.09 17.96
CA LEU A 445 -8.49 -8.48 17.61
C LEU A 445 -7.46 -8.97 16.59
N GLY A 446 -6.19 -8.83 16.95
CA GLY A 446 -5.08 -9.04 16.03
C GLY A 446 -5.07 -8.01 14.91
N ARG A 447 -4.93 -8.49 13.64
CA ARG A 447 -4.94 -7.65 12.45
C ARG A 447 -6.30 -7.56 11.76
N VAL A 448 -7.28 -8.30 12.27
CA VAL A 448 -8.59 -8.43 11.62
C VAL A 448 -9.63 -7.45 12.14
N GLY A 449 -9.42 -6.85 13.31
CA GLY A 449 -10.43 -5.97 13.87
C GLY A 449 -10.08 -5.33 15.21
N GLU A 450 -11.02 -4.58 15.75
CA GLU A 450 -10.97 -4.02 17.10
C GLU A 450 -12.37 -4.00 17.72
N PHE A 451 -12.39 -4.07 19.03
CA PHE A 451 -13.57 -3.81 19.86
C PHE A 451 -13.29 -2.59 20.73
N ARG A 452 -14.20 -1.60 20.73
CA ARG A 452 -14.12 -0.39 21.55
C ARG A 452 -15.36 -0.22 22.41
N VAL A 453 -15.17 0.28 23.60
CA VAL A 453 -16.22 0.90 24.44
C VAL A 453 -15.75 2.29 24.81
N GLY A 454 -16.65 3.26 24.77
CA GLY A 454 -16.29 4.65 25.04
C GLY A 454 -17.40 5.42 25.73
N VAL A 455 -17.02 6.54 26.30
CA VAL A 455 -17.93 7.56 26.83
C VAL A 455 -17.59 8.89 26.19
N PHE A 456 -18.61 9.68 25.91
CA PHE A 456 -18.45 10.97 25.26
C PHE A 456 -19.43 12.01 25.81
N ARG A 457 -19.08 13.28 25.60
CA ARG A 457 -19.94 14.43 25.83
C ARG A 457 -19.70 15.49 24.75
N GLY A 458 -20.80 16.05 24.23
CA GLY A 458 -20.76 17.08 23.21
C GLY A 458 -21.75 18.22 23.46
N LEU A 459 -21.50 19.29 22.75
CA LEU A 459 -22.35 20.48 22.67
C LEU A 459 -22.56 20.78 21.19
N GLY A 460 -23.81 20.98 20.78
CA GLY A 460 -24.14 21.23 19.38
C GLY A 460 -25.18 22.30 19.18
N GLU A 461 -25.26 22.75 17.95
CA GLU A 461 -26.28 23.67 17.46
C GLU A 461 -26.79 23.26 16.09
N ALA A 462 -28.09 23.36 15.87
CA ALA A 462 -28.73 23.19 14.58
C ALA A 462 -29.31 24.57 14.14
N ARG A 463 -28.83 25.08 13.01
CA ARG A 463 -29.22 26.37 12.46
C ARG A 463 -29.81 26.21 11.06
N VAL A 464 -30.93 26.87 10.79
CA VAL A 464 -31.53 26.91 9.45
C VAL A 464 -30.65 27.76 8.53
N LYS A 465 -30.14 27.16 7.47
CA LYS A 465 -29.33 27.85 6.45
C LYS A 465 -30.18 28.31 5.28
N VAL A 466 -31.11 27.47 4.82
CA VAL A 466 -32.05 27.73 3.74
C VAL A 466 -33.36 27.04 4.11
N GLY A 467 -34.52 27.68 3.90
CA GLY A 467 -35.81 27.07 4.14
C GLY A 467 -36.76 27.99 4.91
N ASP A 468 -37.82 27.42 5.50
CA ASP A 468 -38.83 28.16 6.24
C ASP A 468 -38.24 28.76 7.53
N PRO A 469 -38.29 30.10 7.71
CA PRO A 469 -37.85 30.74 8.95
C PRO A 469 -38.60 30.30 10.21
N ALA A 470 -39.75 29.64 10.05
CA ALA A 470 -40.51 29.10 11.17
C ALA A 470 -39.88 27.88 11.82
N ILE A 471 -38.92 27.23 11.15
CA ILE A 471 -38.13 26.13 11.73
C ILE A 471 -37.18 26.71 12.79
N PRO A 472 -37.31 26.35 14.09
CA PRO A 472 -36.50 26.97 15.12
C PRO A 472 -35.04 26.52 15.06
N ASN A 473 -34.12 27.46 15.29
CA ASN A 473 -32.76 27.12 15.64
C ASN A 473 -32.73 26.43 17.02
N ARG A 474 -31.90 25.41 17.17
CA ARG A 474 -31.84 24.64 18.41
C ARG A 474 -30.39 24.40 18.84
N ASP A 475 -30.14 24.67 20.10
CA ASP A 475 -28.91 24.18 20.76
C ASP A 475 -29.24 22.85 21.44
N PHE A 476 -28.28 21.95 21.49
CA PHE A 476 -28.45 20.63 22.11
C PHE A 476 -27.17 20.18 22.80
N GLN A 477 -27.32 19.29 23.76
CA GLN A 477 -26.23 18.59 24.40
C GLN A 477 -26.32 17.11 24.06
N SER A 478 -25.21 16.54 23.62
CA SER A 478 -25.03 15.10 23.42
C SER A 478 -24.19 14.53 24.55
N GLY A 479 -24.45 13.28 24.92
CA GLY A 479 -23.65 12.60 25.93
C GLY A 479 -24.11 11.16 26.12
N GLY A 480 -23.15 10.25 26.22
CA GLY A 480 -23.49 8.85 26.26
C GLY A 480 -22.30 7.92 26.37
N ALA A 481 -22.62 6.66 26.14
CA ALA A 481 -21.65 5.59 26.00
C ALA A 481 -21.89 4.82 24.71
N PHE A 482 -20.87 4.14 24.22
CA PHE A 482 -21.02 3.28 23.04
C PHE A 482 -20.19 2.01 23.16
N ALA A 483 -20.61 0.98 22.42
CA ALA A 483 -19.80 -0.19 22.11
C ALA A 483 -19.71 -0.33 20.57
N ARG A 484 -18.51 -0.59 20.05
CA ARG A 484 -18.27 -0.72 18.61
C ARG A 484 -17.37 -1.90 18.30
N LEU A 485 -17.77 -2.72 17.36
CA LEU A 485 -16.97 -3.81 16.81
C LEU A 485 -16.69 -3.53 15.34
N ARG A 486 -15.41 -3.51 14.96
CA ARG A 486 -14.96 -3.42 13.57
C ARG A 486 -14.19 -4.65 13.18
N ILE A 487 -14.44 -5.16 11.99
CA ILE A 487 -13.71 -6.25 11.35
C ILE A 487 -13.36 -5.82 9.93
N ASP A 488 -12.11 -6.02 9.52
CA ASP A 488 -11.65 -5.72 8.18
C ASP A 488 -10.60 -6.72 7.72
N THR A 489 -11.01 -7.59 6.81
CA THR A 489 -10.16 -8.62 6.18
C THR A 489 -10.13 -8.46 4.65
N VAL A 490 -10.63 -7.33 4.11
CA VAL A 490 -10.60 -7.09 2.67
C VAL A 490 -9.17 -6.92 2.16
N ASP A 491 -8.90 -7.45 0.99
CA ASP A 491 -7.58 -7.42 0.36
C ASP A 491 -7.24 -6.07 -0.29
N ASN A 492 -8.24 -5.29 -0.70
CA ASN A 492 -8.08 -3.96 -1.28
C ASN A 492 -9.24 -3.07 -0.81
N PRO A 493 -9.00 -1.87 -0.26
CA PRO A 493 -10.05 -1.00 0.25
C PRO A 493 -10.84 -0.30 -0.85
N ARG A 494 -10.28 -0.16 -2.06
CA ARG A 494 -10.85 0.58 -3.19
C ARG A 494 -11.74 -0.31 -4.07
N PHE A 495 -11.19 -1.45 -4.53
CA PHE A 495 -11.88 -2.46 -5.34
C PHE A 495 -11.65 -3.85 -4.73
N PRO A 496 -12.36 -4.18 -3.62
CA PRO A 496 -12.18 -5.45 -2.92
C PRO A 496 -12.38 -6.65 -3.84
N ARG A 497 -11.51 -7.64 -3.72
CA ARG A 497 -11.68 -8.92 -4.44
C ARG A 497 -12.10 -10.03 -3.50
N ARG A 498 -11.70 -9.95 -2.25
CA ARG A 498 -12.06 -10.94 -1.22
C ARG A 498 -11.98 -10.31 0.17
N GLY A 499 -12.72 -10.91 1.09
CA GLY A 499 -12.68 -10.53 2.50
C GLY A 499 -13.99 -9.97 3.01
N LEU A 500 -14.03 -9.75 4.30
CA LEU A 500 -15.15 -9.23 5.06
C LEU A 500 -14.79 -7.87 5.62
N TYR A 501 -15.69 -6.91 5.43
CA TYR A 501 -15.74 -5.67 6.19
C TYR A 501 -16.99 -5.68 7.07
N GLY A 502 -16.87 -5.30 8.34
CA GLY A 502 -17.98 -5.16 9.25
C GLY A 502 -17.74 -4.05 10.25
N ASP A 503 -18.74 -3.24 10.50
CA ASP A 503 -18.75 -2.19 11.53
C ASP A 503 -20.12 -2.20 12.21
N VAL A 504 -20.16 -2.45 13.51
CA VAL A 504 -21.37 -2.44 14.31
C VAL A 504 -21.15 -1.55 15.52
N LYS A 505 -22.03 -0.56 15.70
CA LYS A 505 -22.01 0.39 16.82
C LYS A 505 -23.35 0.36 17.54
N TRP A 506 -23.30 0.21 18.83
CA TRP A 506 -24.41 0.46 19.74
C TRP A 506 -24.09 1.71 20.55
N LEU A 507 -24.96 2.72 20.50
CA LEU A 507 -24.82 3.98 21.20
C LEU A 507 -25.98 4.16 22.17
N LEU A 508 -25.66 4.61 23.37
CA LEU A 508 -26.60 4.95 24.43
C LEU A 508 -26.46 6.44 24.73
N SER A 509 -27.50 7.21 24.44
CA SER A 509 -27.59 8.62 24.80
C SER A 509 -28.41 8.74 26.07
N ARG A 510 -27.86 9.39 27.10
CA ARG A 510 -28.52 9.46 28.41
C ARG A 510 -28.34 10.81 29.09
N PRO A 511 -29.37 11.32 29.80
CA PRO A 511 -29.25 12.54 30.60
C PRO A 511 -28.18 12.44 31.69
N GLY A 512 -27.92 11.25 32.20
CA GLY A 512 -26.86 11.00 33.20
C GLY A 512 -25.44 11.27 32.68
N PHE A 513 -25.24 11.25 31.37
CA PHE A 513 -24.00 11.65 30.70
C PHE A 513 -24.08 13.09 30.15
N GLY A 514 -25.19 13.81 30.40
CA GLY A 514 -25.41 15.19 30.04
C GLY A 514 -26.09 15.38 28.69
N SER A 515 -26.72 14.34 28.10
CA SER A 515 -27.53 14.47 26.91
C SER A 515 -28.89 15.10 27.22
N ASP A 516 -29.39 15.89 26.28
CA ASP A 516 -30.78 16.40 26.33
C ASP A 516 -31.80 15.32 25.94
N LEU A 517 -31.36 14.24 25.28
CA LEU A 517 -32.22 13.17 24.76
C LEU A 517 -31.83 11.81 25.37
N ASP A 518 -32.84 10.97 25.55
CA ASP A 518 -32.71 9.59 26.06
C ASP A 518 -33.11 8.62 24.97
N PHE A 519 -32.14 7.97 24.35
CA PHE A 519 -32.35 7.01 23.27
C PHE A 519 -31.16 6.07 23.08
N ASP A 520 -31.41 4.95 22.44
CA ASP A 520 -30.39 4.01 21.99
C ASP A 520 -30.41 3.91 20.46
N THR A 521 -29.23 3.83 19.83
CA THR A 521 -29.14 3.45 18.41
C THR A 521 -28.28 2.21 18.23
N ILE A 522 -28.65 1.40 17.25
CA ILE A 522 -27.82 0.33 16.70
C ILE A 522 -27.62 0.61 15.23
N GLU A 523 -26.37 0.72 14.83
CA GLU A 523 -25.95 0.86 13.44
C GLU A 523 -25.04 -0.32 13.10
N GLY A 524 -25.23 -0.89 11.93
CA GLY A 524 -24.39 -1.98 11.46
C GLY A 524 -24.28 -2.00 9.95
N GLU A 525 -23.06 -2.19 9.47
CA GLU A 525 -22.80 -2.50 8.06
C GLU A 525 -21.90 -3.73 7.97
N VAL A 526 -22.19 -4.59 7.02
CA VAL A 526 -21.39 -5.78 6.72
C VAL A 526 -21.31 -5.94 5.22
N THR A 527 -20.11 -6.07 4.69
CA THR A 527 -19.89 -6.35 3.26
C THR A 527 -18.94 -7.52 3.10
N GLN A 528 -19.37 -8.56 2.40
CA GLN A 528 -18.56 -9.72 2.05
C GLN A 528 -18.29 -9.71 0.56
N THR A 529 -17.01 -9.86 0.17
CA THR A 529 -16.59 -9.88 -1.23
C THR A 529 -15.95 -11.21 -1.60
N TRP A 530 -16.27 -11.69 -2.79
CA TRP A 530 -15.69 -12.87 -3.43
C TRP A 530 -15.25 -12.54 -4.85
N SER A 531 -14.21 -13.22 -5.33
CA SER A 531 -13.77 -13.06 -6.72
C SER A 531 -13.38 -14.39 -7.37
N ARG A 532 -13.53 -14.42 -8.70
CA ARG A 532 -13.04 -15.50 -9.55
C ARG A 532 -12.46 -14.92 -10.84
N GLY A 533 -11.15 -15.07 -11.02
CA GLY A 533 -10.43 -14.45 -12.12
C GLY A 533 -10.55 -12.92 -12.06
N LYS A 534 -11.05 -12.30 -13.13
CA LYS A 534 -11.24 -10.85 -13.23
C LYS A 534 -12.57 -10.34 -12.65
N ASN A 535 -13.44 -11.23 -12.19
CA ASN A 535 -14.79 -10.90 -11.73
C ASN A 535 -14.85 -10.88 -10.20
N SER A 536 -15.54 -9.90 -9.65
CA SER A 536 -15.81 -9.74 -8.22
C SER A 536 -17.30 -9.55 -7.95
N LEU A 537 -17.76 -10.08 -6.83
CA LEU A 537 -19.13 -9.96 -6.34
C LEU A 537 -19.07 -9.56 -4.86
N ALA A 538 -19.73 -8.48 -4.50
CA ALA A 538 -19.86 -8.01 -3.12
C ALA A 538 -21.33 -8.01 -2.69
N LEU A 539 -21.62 -8.59 -1.54
CA LEU A 539 -22.91 -8.52 -0.85
C LEU A 539 -22.77 -7.62 0.37
N GLY A 540 -23.51 -6.52 0.38
CA GLY A 540 -23.55 -5.55 1.47
C GLY A 540 -24.91 -5.55 2.17
N LEU A 541 -24.91 -5.41 3.50
CA LEU A 541 -26.09 -5.24 4.34
C LEU A 541 -25.82 -4.08 5.29
N ASN A 542 -26.73 -3.11 5.31
CA ASN A 542 -26.72 -2.00 6.25
C ASN A 542 -28.04 -1.99 7.02
N TYR A 543 -27.95 -1.82 8.31
CA TYR A 543 -29.10 -1.72 9.20
C TYR A 543 -28.85 -0.65 10.26
N ALA A 544 -29.85 0.21 10.48
CA ALA A 544 -29.77 1.22 11.52
C ALA A 544 -31.15 1.39 12.18
N THR A 545 -31.17 1.55 13.48
CA THR A 545 -32.42 1.64 14.25
C THR A 545 -32.25 2.42 15.54
N THR A 546 -33.21 3.30 15.83
CA THR A 546 -33.40 3.92 17.15
C THR A 546 -34.33 3.07 18.00
N LEU A 547 -33.96 2.75 19.24
CA LEU A 547 -34.66 1.76 20.07
C LEU A 547 -35.77 2.34 20.96
N GLU A 548 -35.59 3.51 21.56
CA GLU A 548 -36.45 4.00 22.65
C GLU A 548 -37.08 5.39 22.39
N SER A 549 -36.58 6.17 21.40
CA SER A 549 -37.16 7.47 21.05
C SER A 549 -37.26 7.62 19.54
N GLU A 550 -38.42 8.08 19.04
CA GLU A 550 -38.68 8.37 17.63
C GLU A 550 -38.50 9.88 17.30
N ASP A 551 -38.24 10.71 18.33
CA ASP A 551 -38.26 12.17 18.21
C ASP A 551 -36.89 12.82 17.94
N ALA A 552 -35.81 12.04 17.92
CA ALA A 552 -34.44 12.53 17.72
C ALA A 552 -34.12 12.65 16.23
N PHE A 553 -34.63 13.69 15.57
CA PHE A 553 -34.42 13.90 14.11
C PHE A 553 -32.94 14.03 13.70
N GLN A 554 -32.07 14.40 14.60
CA GLN A 554 -30.63 14.49 14.37
C GLN A 554 -29.96 13.11 14.18
N ASP A 555 -30.65 12.05 14.62
CA ASP A 555 -30.16 10.65 14.54
C ASP A 555 -30.95 9.84 13.49
N TYR A 556 -31.58 10.54 12.54
CA TYR A 556 -32.19 9.87 11.39
C TYR A 556 -31.12 9.36 10.42
N PHE A 557 -31.34 8.13 9.96
CA PHE A 557 -30.43 7.44 9.06
C PHE A 557 -30.80 7.74 7.61
N PRO A 558 -29.96 8.51 6.87
CA PRO A 558 -30.26 8.85 5.50
C PRO A 558 -29.91 7.71 4.54
N LEU A 559 -30.76 7.47 3.54
CA LEU A 559 -30.49 6.64 2.37
C LEU A 559 -30.69 7.47 1.09
N GLY A 560 -29.98 7.10 0.03
CA GLY A 560 -29.90 7.75 -1.26
C GLY A 560 -28.45 8.06 -1.65
N GLY A 561 -28.16 8.04 -2.95
CA GLY A 561 -26.83 8.24 -3.52
C GLY A 561 -26.20 6.96 -4.06
N PHE A 562 -25.04 7.09 -4.67
CA PHE A 562 -24.33 5.98 -5.34
C PHE A 562 -24.03 4.82 -4.38
N LEU A 563 -24.45 3.59 -4.75
CA LEU A 563 -24.37 2.35 -3.96
C LEU A 563 -25.10 2.40 -2.59
N ARG A 564 -25.95 3.42 -2.40
CA ARG A 564 -26.83 3.59 -1.23
C ARG A 564 -28.25 3.93 -1.64
N MET A 565 -28.81 3.22 -2.60
CA MET A 565 -30.03 3.48 -3.36
C MET A 565 -29.78 4.48 -4.51
N SER A 566 -29.01 4.00 -5.48
CA SER A 566 -28.44 4.80 -6.56
C SER A 566 -29.46 5.54 -7.47
N GLY A 567 -30.73 5.18 -7.44
CA GLY A 567 -31.79 5.88 -8.15
C GLY A 567 -32.36 7.09 -7.40
N LEU A 568 -31.95 7.31 -6.13
CA LEU A 568 -32.38 8.43 -5.30
C LEU A 568 -31.26 9.45 -5.13
N GLU A 569 -31.60 10.73 -4.92
CA GLU A 569 -30.62 11.76 -4.55
C GLU A 569 -29.96 11.45 -3.20
N ARG A 570 -28.81 12.03 -2.95
CA ARG A 570 -28.08 11.84 -1.70
C ARG A 570 -28.93 12.22 -0.48
N GLY A 571 -29.23 11.22 0.37
CA GLY A 571 -30.01 11.41 1.59
C GLY A 571 -31.46 11.81 1.35
N GLU A 572 -32.03 11.49 0.19
CA GLU A 572 -33.42 11.84 -0.17
C GLU A 572 -34.44 11.29 0.81
N ILE A 573 -34.18 10.10 1.36
CA ILE A 573 -35.03 9.52 2.40
C ILE A 573 -34.23 9.36 3.70
N ALA A 574 -34.86 9.70 4.83
CA ALA A 574 -34.25 9.56 6.15
C ALA A 574 -35.31 9.21 7.21
N GLY A 575 -34.93 8.40 8.18
CA GLY A 575 -35.81 7.98 9.26
C GLY A 575 -35.08 7.32 10.42
N PRO A 576 -35.78 7.07 11.56
CA PRO A 576 -35.19 6.45 12.75
C PRO A 576 -34.91 4.94 12.55
N HIS A 577 -35.40 4.35 11.48
CA HIS A 577 -35.14 2.96 11.13
C HIS A 577 -34.80 2.89 9.65
N ALA A 578 -33.68 2.28 9.28
CA ALA A 578 -33.21 2.12 7.92
C ALA A 578 -32.68 0.71 7.68
N ALA A 579 -32.90 0.16 6.49
CA ALA A 579 -32.25 -1.06 6.05
C ALA A 579 -31.92 -0.97 4.56
N LEU A 580 -30.78 -1.51 4.18
CA LEU A 580 -30.32 -1.58 2.81
C LEU A 580 -29.60 -2.93 2.58
N ALA A 581 -29.99 -3.64 1.55
CA ALA A 581 -29.25 -4.76 1.00
C ALA A 581 -28.74 -4.39 -0.40
N LYS A 582 -27.49 -4.67 -0.69
CA LYS A 582 -26.88 -4.38 -1.99
C LYS A 582 -26.06 -5.56 -2.50
N LEU A 583 -26.18 -5.84 -3.79
CA LEU A 583 -25.37 -6.78 -4.52
C LEU A 583 -24.62 -6.01 -5.60
N VAL A 584 -23.30 -6.01 -5.55
CA VAL A 584 -22.43 -5.26 -6.48
C VAL A 584 -21.56 -6.26 -7.23
N TYR A 585 -21.67 -6.27 -8.54
CA TYR A 585 -20.80 -7.04 -9.42
C TYR A 585 -19.90 -6.10 -10.19
N TYR A 586 -18.60 -6.41 -10.29
CA TYR A 586 -17.70 -5.70 -11.15
C TYR A 586 -16.62 -6.61 -11.73
N ARG A 587 -16.16 -6.22 -12.92
CA ARG A 587 -15.13 -6.93 -13.66
C ARG A 587 -13.98 -5.97 -13.98
N ARG A 588 -12.76 -6.41 -13.69
CA ARG A 588 -11.55 -5.72 -14.14
C ARG A 588 -11.39 -5.89 -15.66
N VAL A 589 -11.23 -4.78 -16.37
CA VAL A 589 -11.04 -4.72 -17.82
C VAL A 589 -9.56 -4.42 -18.10
N GLY A 590 -9.01 -4.99 -19.15
CA GLY A 590 -7.59 -4.86 -19.51
C GLY A 590 -6.67 -5.84 -18.76
N ASN A 591 -5.41 -5.83 -19.13
CA ASN A 591 -4.32 -6.49 -18.43
C ASN A 591 -3.51 -5.41 -17.72
N LYS A 592 -2.82 -5.73 -16.64
CA LYS A 592 -1.74 -4.87 -16.13
C LYS A 592 -0.61 -4.94 -17.15
N THR A 593 -0.23 -3.82 -17.71
CA THR A 593 0.88 -3.72 -18.68
C THR A 593 2.05 -2.89 -18.16
N GLY A 594 1.95 -2.31 -16.94
CA GLY A 594 3.04 -1.55 -16.34
C GLY A 594 2.77 -1.14 -14.89
N ILE A 595 3.80 -0.62 -14.22
CA ILE A 595 3.77 -0.13 -12.83
C ILE A 595 2.82 1.07 -12.69
N THR A 596 2.60 1.81 -13.78
CA THR A 596 1.79 3.05 -13.81
C THR A 596 0.37 2.84 -14.33
N ASP A 597 -0.03 1.61 -14.66
CA ASP A 597 -1.35 1.34 -15.23
C ASP A 597 -2.47 1.57 -14.23
N THR A 598 -3.47 2.34 -14.64
CA THR A 598 -4.71 2.56 -13.91
C THR A 598 -5.69 1.43 -14.18
N PRO A 599 -5.95 0.52 -13.22
CA PRO A 599 -6.95 -0.54 -13.40
C PRO A 599 -8.35 0.02 -13.65
N ILE A 600 -9.04 -0.50 -14.66
CA ILE A 600 -10.41 -0.12 -15.00
C ILE A 600 -11.36 -1.25 -14.60
N TYR A 601 -12.47 -0.88 -14.03
CA TYR A 601 -13.55 -1.79 -13.60
C TYR A 601 -14.87 -1.38 -14.22
N LEU A 602 -15.61 -2.31 -14.78
CA LEU A 602 -17.00 -2.12 -15.20
C LEU A 602 -17.89 -2.92 -14.27
N GLY A 603 -18.94 -2.30 -13.77
CA GLY A 603 -19.80 -2.92 -12.77
C GLY A 603 -21.25 -2.49 -12.83
N LEU A 604 -22.04 -3.22 -12.04
CA LEU A 604 -23.46 -2.97 -11.84
C LEU A 604 -23.83 -3.29 -10.38
N SER A 605 -24.88 -2.64 -9.89
CA SER A 605 -25.49 -2.95 -8.59
C SER A 605 -26.97 -3.28 -8.71
N ALA A 606 -27.43 -4.05 -7.72
CA ALA A 606 -28.85 -4.19 -7.39
C ALA A 606 -28.98 -3.87 -5.90
N GLU A 607 -29.87 -2.98 -5.56
CA GLU A 607 -30.03 -2.41 -4.24
C GLU A 607 -31.49 -2.45 -3.84
N ALA A 608 -31.76 -2.86 -2.59
CA ALA A 608 -33.11 -2.85 -2.03
C ALA A 608 -33.05 -2.28 -0.61
N GLY A 609 -33.77 -1.20 -0.35
CA GLY A 609 -33.74 -0.53 0.95
C GLY A 609 -34.94 0.36 1.18
N ASN A 610 -35.09 0.81 2.41
CA ASN A 610 -36.06 1.84 2.79
C ASN A 610 -35.72 2.42 4.17
N VAL A 611 -36.44 3.49 4.50
CA VAL A 611 -36.49 4.07 5.85
C VAL A 611 -37.92 4.04 6.36
N TRP A 612 -38.10 3.81 7.66
CA TRP A 612 -39.41 3.70 8.30
C TRP A 612 -39.47 4.61 9.52
N ARG A 613 -40.67 5.09 9.83
CA ARG A 613 -40.90 5.91 11.03
C ARG A 613 -41.06 5.07 12.30
N THR A 614 -41.66 3.90 12.17
CA THR A 614 -41.85 2.97 13.27
C THR A 614 -41.36 1.58 12.92
N ARG A 615 -40.96 0.77 13.90
CA ARG A 615 -40.53 -0.60 13.70
C ARG A 615 -41.64 -1.50 13.14
N SER A 616 -42.90 -1.20 13.48
CA SER A 616 -44.06 -1.97 12.98
C SER A 616 -44.28 -1.80 11.47
N GLU A 617 -43.77 -0.72 10.88
CA GLU A 617 -43.83 -0.47 9.43
C GLU A 617 -42.75 -1.21 8.64
N MET A 618 -41.71 -1.71 9.33
CA MET A 618 -40.61 -2.41 8.66
C MET A 618 -41.11 -3.68 7.98
N SER A 619 -41.05 -3.70 6.66
CA SER A 619 -41.52 -4.83 5.83
C SER A 619 -40.63 -4.96 4.60
N PHE A 620 -40.42 -6.20 4.17
CA PHE A 620 -39.75 -6.45 2.88
C PHE A 620 -40.59 -5.96 1.70
N ASP A 621 -41.94 -5.94 1.83
CA ASP A 621 -42.83 -5.49 0.77
C ASP A 621 -42.77 -3.96 0.54
N SER A 622 -42.23 -3.21 1.50
CA SER A 622 -42.06 -1.76 1.40
C SER A 622 -40.66 -1.35 0.93
N MET A 623 -39.78 -2.30 0.64
CA MET A 623 -38.44 -2.02 0.13
C MET A 623 -38.51 -1.42 -1.28
N ILE A 624 -37.78 -0.35 -1.53
CA ILE A 624 -37.61 0.30 -2.83
C ILE A 624 -36.41 -0.33 -3.53
N VAL A 625 -36.62 -0.74 -4.77
CA VAL A 625 -35.57 -1.38 -5.58
C VAL A 625 -34.86 -0.33 -6.44
N ASN A 626 -33.55 -0.35 -6.37
CA ASN A 626 -32.66 0.49 -7.16
C ASN A 626 -31.56 -0.33 -7.80
N GLY A 627 -30.83 0.26 -8.72
CA GLY A 627 -29.65 -0.32 -9.32
C GLY A 627 -28.79 0.73 -9.98
N SER A 628 -27.57 0.35 -10.30
CA SER A 628 -26.66 1.24 -11.04
C SER A 628 -25.80 0.48 -12.05
N LEU A 629 -25.32 1.23 -13.03
CA LEU A 629 -24.22 0.83 -13.92
C LEU A 629 -23.06 1.79 -13.69
N PHE A 630 -21.82 1.29 -13.60
CA PHE A 630 -20.67 2.15 -13.32
C PHE A 630 -19.40 1.71 -14.03
N ALA A 631 -18.54 2.69 -14.29
CA ALA A 631 -17.13 2.50 -14.58
C ALA A 631 -16.31 3.02 -13.40
N GLY A 632 -15.37 2.22 -12.92
CA GLY A 632 -14.47 2.56 -11.83
C GLY A 632 -13.01 2.57 -12.30
N PHE A 633 -12.23 3.51 -11.80
CA PHE A 633 -10.82 3.71 -12.13
C PHE A 633 -10.04 3.78 -10.83
N ASP A 634 -8.99 2.95 -10.69
CA ASP A 634 -8.11 2.99 -9.53
C ASP A 634 -6.94 3.94 -9.81
N THR A 635 -7.12 5.21 -9.46
CA THR A 635 -6.19 6.28 -9.79
C THR A 635 -5.29 6.65 -8.61
N PHE A 636 -4.23 7.39 -8.88
CA PHE A 636 -3.35 8.00 -7.87
C PHE A 636 -4.12 8.87 -6.85
N LEU A 637 -5.17 9.58 -7.27
CA LEU A 637 -6.02 10.39 -6.38
C LEU A 637 -7.02 9.55 -5.56
N GLY A 638 -7.00 8.23 -5.71
CA GLY A 638 -7.98 7.31 -5.18
C GLY A 638 -8.94 6.79 -6.26
N PRO A 639 -9.93 5.98 -5.87
CA PRO A 639 -10.91 5.44 -6.80
C PRO A 639 -11.81 6.54 -7.36
N VAL A 640 -12.03 6.50 -8.68
CA VAL A 640 -12.94 7.38 -9.41
C VAL A 640 -14.07 6.54 -10.01
N TYR A 641 -15.31 6.96 -9.82
CA TYR A 641 -16.48 6.28 -10.37
C TYR A 641 -17.30 7.24 -11.22
N ILE A 642 -17.73 6.76 -12.38
CA ILE A 642 -18.75 7.37 -13.21
C ILE A 642 -19.92 6.39 -13.25
N ALA A 643 -21.09 6.79 -12.81
CA ALA A 643 -22.23 5.90 -12.65
C ALA A 643 -23.55 6.51 -13.10
N ALA A 644 -24.48 5.62 -13.49
CA ALA A 644 -25.88 5.94 -13.69
C ALA A 644 -26.71 5.06 -12.77
N GLY A 645 -27.54 5.67 -11.94
CA GLY A 645 -28.45 5.01 -11.01
C GLY A 645 -29.88 5.08 -11.48
N PHE A 646 -30.67 4.06 -11.14
CA PHE A 646 -32.07 3.90 -11.55
C PHE A 646 -32.91 3.38 -10.39
N SER A 647 -34.12 3.92 -10.22
CA SER A 647 -35.11 3.45 -9.25
C SER A 647 -36.31 2.82 -9.96
N GLU A 648 -36.96 1.83 -9.34
CA GLU A 648 -38.22 1.27 -9.82
C GLU A 648 -39.35 2.29 -10.00
N HIS A 649 -39.24 3.44 -9.34
CA HIS A 649 -40.19 4.56 -9.46
C HIS A 649 -39.92 5.48 -10.66
N GLY A 650 -38.94 5.13 -11.51
CA GLY A 650 -38.60 5.84 -12.73
C GLY A 650 -37.64 7.03 -12.53
N GLN A 651 -37.11 7.21 -11.33
CA GLN A 651 -36.05 8.21 -11.07
C GLN A 651 -34.73 7.67 -11.62
N SER A 652 -33.85 8.57 -12.07
CA SER A 652 -32.51 8.25 -12.55
C SER A 652 -31.54 9.37 -12.19
N ASN A 653 -30.36 9.02 -11.73
CA ASN A 653 -29.31 9.95 -11.34
C ASN A 653 -27.98 9.57 -12.01
N PHE A 654 -27.15 10.57 -12.29
CA PHE A 654 -25.79 10.36 -12.75
C PHE A 654 -24.83 10.77 -11.64
N TYR A 655 -23.73 10.07 -11.52
CA TYR A 655 -22.74 10.32 -10.47
C TYR A 655 -21.34 10.42 -11.02
N LEU A 656 -20.61 11.43 -10.56
CA LEU A 656 -19.15 11.45 -10.53
C LEU A 656 -18.73 11.35 -9.07
N PHE A 657 -18.00 10.32 -8.73
CA PHE A 657 -17.52 10.09 -7.38
C PHE A 657 -15.98 9.92 -7.39
N ILE A 658 -15.28 10.65 -6.53
CA ILE A 658 -13.85 10.53 -6.29
C ILE A 658 -13.65 10.28 -4.79
N GLY A 659 -12.87 9.28 -4.45
CA GLY A 659 -12.62 8.88 -3.06
C GLY A 659 -13.20 7.50 -2.74
N ALA A 660 -13.09 7.08 -1.47
CA ALA A 660 -13.61 5.78 -1.04
C ALA A 660 -15.15 5.76 -1.17
N PRO A 661 -15.72 4.79 -1.91
CA PRO A 661 -17.17 4.70 -2.05
C PRO A 661 -17.82 4.40 -0.68
N PRO A 662 -19.07 4.79 -0.46
CA PRO A 662 -19.84 4.39 0.71
C PRO A 662 -19.91 2.87 0.80
N ARG A 663 -19.45 2.32 1.90
CA ARG A 663 -19.47 0.87 2.15
C ARG A 663 -20.83 0.40 2.63
#